data_4caa4053f844502d8b2788226ca8f4bd
#
_entry.id   4caa4053f844502d8b2788226ca8f4bd
#
_cell.length_a   1.000
_cell.length_b   1.000
_cell.length_c   1.000
_cell.angle_alpha   90.00
_cell.angle_beta   90.00
_cell.angle_gamma   90.00
#
_symmetry.space_group_name_H-M   'P 1'
#
loop_
_entity.id
_entity.type
_entity.pdbx_description
1 polymer ?
#
loop_
_entity_poly.entity_id
_entity_poly.type
_entity_poly.pdbx_seq_one_letter_code
_entity_poly.pdbx_strand_id
1 'polypeptide(L)'
;MIAALQSSSVALTRVLALGLTLVVILGIAINQLQLGEDPYRCKALLNDGSWLNTPAENGSRAPFTTWQPPGCMLHQYKKEDIEQCMEGRHMLFVGDSTTRQVFYGMARLLDREKAEEVRNSSHKHESHDVEIGGIRLKEVWDPLMMPGNESDVVREELALYRDERLGRVPVEEQKGPAFVFMGIGVWFAARYEKGESLDTFKSAFNNISDLVSNNDFQPFGNRPMDPRDGVGTEMFIAPVAPPFYEEMPEYRKTGVASQPGEVEAIDEFLRDQEDASGIPMIWSYPALSYEQKDAIGDHENGFHVTDGVAEMKAQILLNLRCNAKLDIQSTYPYDRTCCTDYGQKSFVQVILVALGVLYVGGAAITEILSFRSSEPSKSAIFNLDVATFITGLLACYWADRTQAFAKGSKEYNMFDFNLLSALCFIVGLALMTKSKPPPPRPGAQAVTTAPATLDDAKPLSRDQTDEWKGWMQALILVYHWTGASRDLNIYVGIRLLVAAYLFQTGFGHGVFFSSKKDFSFKRVAAVLLRLNLLSCALPFFMNTDYMFYYFAPLVSFWFLIIYALFAVGQKYNDNTWALMGKIAVSAAICPGAMLWTPVLEWVFNALNLVFRIEWDLHEWQFRLGLDGLIVYVGIIMGIASVRTKIYNKILTQSYGLAGIAGILSIPLYWWIAVSKAEKKQDYTALHPIFSFIPIMGFIAARNMFPMARTWYSRSFAWIGRCSLETFTLQFHILLAADTRGLLLLDIFQGDGSLLCDRWRALVIIVPIFLWISSRVADATGGMVKLLTKDWAAEEQAEQYDLEAKADAEPLMGSNSMISGFTRHMPSKSSWANNLKLRMLGLLVLLWALNLFY
;
A
#
# COMPACT_ATOMS: atom_id res chain seq x y z
N MET A 1 24.96 -35.08 -10.49
CA MET A 1 24.52 -34.45 -9.21
C MET A 1 24.05 -33.00 -9.43
N ILE A 2 24.82 -32.10 -10.03
CA ILE A 2 24.41 -30.68 -10.28
C ILE A 2 23.17 -30.58 -11.19
N ALA A 3 23.11 -31.35 -12.29
CA ALA A 3 21.95 -31.40 -13.16
C ALA A 3 20.68 -31.94 -12.45
N ALA A 4 20.82 -32.93 -11.56
CA ALA A 4 19.72 -33.48 -10.77
C ALA A 4 19.23 -32.47 -9.73
N LEU A 5 20.12 -31.70 -9.08
CA LEU A 5 19.78 -30.64 -8.17
C LEU A 5 19.09 -29.47 -8.90
N GLN A 6 19.51 -29.14 -10.11
CA GLN A 6 18.86 -28.12 -10.95
C GLN A 6 17.47 -28.58 -11.40
N SER A 7 17.31 -29.81 -11.81
CA SER A 7 16.00 -30.36 -12.21
C SER A 7 15.03 -30.44 -11.03
N SER A 8 15.50 -30.80 -9.84
CA SER A 8 14.67 -30.83 -8.62
C SER A 8 14.27 -29.41 -8.16
N SER A 9 15.16 -28.44 -8.31
CA SER A 9 14.83 -27.04 -7.96
C SER A 9 13.80 -26.43 -8.91
N VAL A 10 13.87 -26.76 -10.20
CA VAL A 10 12.87 -26.29 -11.18
C VAL A 10 11.52 -26.96 -10.93
N ALA A 11 11.49 -28.25 -10.64
CA ALA A 11 10.26 -28.97 -10.28
C ALA A 11 9.62 -28.40 -9.01
N LEU A 12 10.42 -28.12 -7.96
CA LEU A 12 9.95 -27.52 -6.73
C LEU A 12 9.35 -26.12 -6.97
N THR A 13 10.01 -25.29 -7.77
CA THR A 13 9.51 -23.96 -8.10
C THR A 13 8.16 -24.01 -8.84
N ARG A 14 7.98 -24.97 -9.75
CA ARG A 14 6.70 -25.18 -10.45
C ARG A 14 5.59 -25.63 -9.50
N VAL A 15 5.88 -26.57 -8.61
CA VAL A 15 4.91 -27.03 -7.59
C VAL A 15 4.50 -25.89 -6.66
N LEU A 16 5.44 -25.07 -6.19
CA LEU A 16 5.15 -23.91 -5.37
C LEU A 16 4.30 -22.87 -6.11
N ALA A 17 4.62 -22.60 -7.38
CA ALA A 17 3.85 -21.67 -8.20
C ALA A 17 2.41 -22.17 -8.41
N LEU A 18 2.24 -23.46 -8.71
CA LEU A 18 0.92 -24.08 -8.85
C LEU A 18 0.15 -24.05 -7.52
N GLY A 19 0.81 -24.35 -6.41
CA GLY A 19 0.22 -24.28 -5.08
C GLY A 19 -0.28 -22.89 -4.76
N LEU A 20 0.55 -21.86 -4.97
CA LEU A 20 0.14 -20.46 -4.77
C LEU A 20 -1.07 -20.10 -5.68
N THR A 21 -1.02 -20.49 -6.93
CA THR A 21 -2.12 -20.25 -7.87
C THR A 21 -3.44 -20.83 -7.38
N LEU A 22 -3.43 -22.08 -6.91
CA LEU A 22 -4.62 -22.75 -6.38
C LEU A 22 -5.12 -22.08 -5.09
N VAL A 23 -4.21 -21.70 -4.19
CA VAL A 23 -4.55 -20.97 -2.95
C VAL A 23 -5.21 -19.62 -3.27
N VAL A 24 -4.68 -18.85 -4.22
CA VAL A 24 -5.24 -17.56 -4.63
C VAL A 24 -6.65 -17.74 -5.25
N ILE A 25 -6.83 -18.72 -6.16
CA ILE A 25 -8.13 -18.99 -6.77
C ILE A 25 -9.15 -19.40 -5.71
N LEU A 26 -8.79 -20.34 -4.83
CA LEU A 26 -9.65 -20.80 -3.75
C LEU A 26 -9.97 -19.66 -2.77
N GLY A 27 -8.98 -18.86 -2.40
CA GLY A 27 -9.16 -17.71 -1.52
C GLY A 27 -10.14 -16.68 -2.10
N ILE A 28 -10.01 -16.35 -3.39
CA ILE A 28 -10.97 -15.45 -4.07
C ILE A 28 -12.37 -16.08 -4.09
N ALA A 29 -12.49 -17.37 -4.42
CA ALA A 29 -13.76 -18.06 -4.50
C ALA A 29 -14.47 -18.14 -3.14
N ILE A 30 -13.75 -18.51 -2.08
CA ILE A 30 -14.29 -18.56 -0.72
C ILE A 30 -14.76 -17.17 -0.28
N ASN A 31 -13.96 -16.15 -0.53
CA ASN A 31 -14.32 -14.78 -0.19
C ASN A 31 -15.60 -14.31 -0.90
N GLN A 32 -15.80 -14.66 -2.18
CA GLN A 32 -17.02 -14.30 -2.91
C GLN A 32 -18.26 -15.09 -2.46
N LEU A 33 -18.08 -16.28 -1.88
CA LEU A 33 -19.18 -17.15 -1.45
C LEU A 33 -19.62 -16.94 0.01
N GLN A 34 -18.73 -16.44 0.87
CA GLN A 34 -18.95 -16.39 2.34
C GLN A 34 -19.28 -15.00 2.88
N LEU A 35 -19.14 -13.93 2.12
CA LEU A 35 -19.25 -12.59 2.68
C LEU A 35 -20.63 -11.97 2.49
N GLY A 36 -21.32 -11.83 3.64
CA GLY A 36 -22.24 -10.72 3.85
C GLY A 36 -21.44 -9.41 3.96
N GLU A 37 -22.01 -8.30 3.52
CA GLU A 37 -21.41 -6.99 3.72
C GLU A 37 -21.36 -6.66 5.22
N ASP A 38 -20.19 -6.20 5.71
CA ASP A 38 -20.08 -5.65 7.06
C ASP A 38 -20.78 -4.28 7.09
N PRO A 39 -21.89 -4.14 7.84
CA PRO A 39 -22.71 -2.93 7.83
C PRO A 39 -21.96 -1.71 8.40
N TYR A 40 -20.91 -1.95 9.21
CA TYR A 40 -20.10 -0.90 9.81
C TYR A 40 -18.79 -0.65 9.04
N ARG A 41 -18.50 -1.46 8.05
CA ARG A 41 -17.20 -1.49 7.35
C ARG A 41 -15.98 -1.67 8.28
N CYS A 42 -16.20 -1.95 9.53
CA CYS A 42 -15.26 -2.35 10.56
C CYS A 42 -16.02 -2.77 11.83
N LYS A 43 -16.86 -3.81 11.77
CA LYS A 43 -17.64 -4.30 12.91
C LYS A 43 -16.78 -4.66 14.12
N ALA A 44 -15.52 -5.01 13.90
CA ALA A 44 -14.55 -5.28 14.96
C ALA A 44 -14.42 -4.12 15.97
N LEU A 45 -14.68 -2.87 15.56
CA LEU A 45 -14.71 -1.71 16.45
C LEU A 45 -15.77 -1.78 17.55
N LEU A 46 -16.81 -2.59 17.41
CA LEU A 46 -17.77 -2.82 18.49
C LEU A 46 -17.14 -3.62 19.64
N ASN A 47 -16.26 -4.57 19.34
CA ASN A 47 -15.90 -5.61 20.29
C ASN A 47 -14.52 -5.43 20.91
N ASP A 48 -13.51 -5.09 20.13
CA ASP A 48 -12.12 -5.22 20.57
C ASP A 48 -11.17 -4.29 19.83
N GLY A 49 -9.95 -4.21 20.35
CA GLY A 49 -8.83 -3.51 19.75
C GLY A 49 -7.65 -3.39 20.71
N SER A 50 -6.59 -2.76 20.24
CA SER A 50 -5.40 -2.50 21.03
C SER A 50 -4.78 -1.15 20.71
N TRP A 51 -4.12 -0.55 21.69
CA TRP A 51 -3.34 0.66 21.47
C TRP A 51 -2.01 0.34 20.80
N LEU A 52 -1.71 0.99 19.67
CA LEU A 52 -0.40 0.88 19.02
C LEU A 52 0.65 1.81 19.61
N ASN A 53 0.24 2.85 20.31
CA ASN A 53 1.09 3.88 20.90
C ASN A 53 0.76 4.11 22.39
N THR A 54 1.08 3.12 23.20
CA THR A 54 1.07 3.27 24.66
C THR A 54 2.16 4.26 25.08
N PRO A 55 2.02 4.92 26.26
CA PRO A 55 3.05 5.81 26.76
C PRO A 55 4.39 5.08 26.84
N ALA A 56 5.40 5.59 26.15
CA ALA A 56 6.76 5.10 26.34
C ALA A 56 7.36 5.77 27.59
N GLU A 57 8.14 5.02 28.36
CA GLU A 57 8.85 5.54 29.55
C GLU A 57 9.61 6.85 29.31
N ASN A 58 9.89 7.19 28.06
CA ASN A 58 10.66 8.37 27.63
C ASN A 58 9.81 9.52 27.04
N GLY A 59 8.49 9.48 27.10
CA GLY A 59 7.62 10.64 26.86
C GLY A 59 7.65 11.28 25.45
N SER A 60 8.17 10.61 24.42
CA SER A 60 8.42 11.22 23.10
C SER A 60 7.25 11.20 22.12
N ARG A 61 6.11 10.62 22.47
CA ARG A 61 4.91 10.54 21.63
C ARG A 61 3.66 10.92 22.40
N ALA A 62 2.71 11.54 21.70
CA ALA A 62 1.36 11.67 22.23
C ALA A 62 0.76 10.26 22.38
N PRO A 63 0.49 9.78 23.60
CA PRO A 63 -0.08 8.47 23.82
C PRO A 63 -1.56 8.45 23.40
N PHE A 64 -2.09 7.25 23.19
CA PHE A 64 -3.51 7.02 22.93
C PHE A 64 -4.07 7.73 21.70
N THR A 65 -3.28 7.78 20.60
CA THR A 65 -3.71 8.41 19.34
C THR A 65 -4.05 7.38 18.25
N THR A 66 -3.65 6.12 18.40
CA THR A 66 -3.87 5.09 17.38
C THR A 66 -4.44 3.82 17.99
N TRP A 67 -5.74 3.62 17.82
CA TRP A 67 -6.45 2.41 18.18
C TRP A 67 -6.50 1.46 16.98
N GLN A 68 -6.14 0.19 17.20
CA GLN A 68 -6.14 -0.84 16.18
C GLN A 68 -7.19 -1.90 16.48
N PRO A 69 -8.34 -1.88 15.80
CA PRO A 69 -9.29 -2.98 15.82
C PRO A 69 -8.76 -4.20 15.05
N PRO A 70 -9.22 -5.42 15.37
CA PRO A 70 -8.88 -6.62 14.60
C PRO A 70 -9.35 -6.51 13.14
N GLY A 71 -8.46 -6.78 12.19
CA GLY A 71 -8.78 -6.94 10.77
C GLY A 71 -9.06 -5.69 9.97
N CYS A 72 -9.27 -4.54 10.59
CA CYS A 72 -9.52 -3.27 9.91
C CYS A 72 -8.74 -2.10 10.51
N MET A 73 -8.82 -0.95 9.85
CA MET A 73 -8.16 0.28 10.28
C MET A 73 -9.21 1.32 10.65
N LEU A 74 -8.93 2.11 11.67
CA LEU A 74 -9.78 3.22 12.06
C LEU A 74 -9.53 4.43 11.14
N HIS A 75 -10.60 4.99 10.58
CA HIS A 75 -10.56 6.27 9.88
C HIS A 75 -10.47 7.41 10.88
N GLN A 76 -9.57 8.37 10.63
CA GLN A 76 -9.46 9.58 11.44
C GLN A 76 -10.40 10.64 10.85
N TYR A 77 -11.63 10.71 11.40
CA TYR A 77 -12.65 11.66 10.97
C TYR A 77 -12.22 13.09 11.29
N LYS A 78 -12.32 13.95 10.29
CA LYS A 78 -12.15 15.39 10.40
C LYS A 78 -13.51 16.08 10.31
N LYS A 79 -13.53 17.37 10.59
CA LYS A 79 -14.74 18.18 10.53
C LYS A 79 -15.52 18.00 9.23
N GLU A 80 -14.84 18.07 8.09
CA GLU A 80 -15.45 17.96 6.77
C GLU A 80 -16.12 16.59 6.55
N ASP A 81 -15.46 15.51 7.00
CA ASP A 81 -15.99 14.14 6.92
C ASP A 81 -17.24 14.00 7.80
N ILE A 82 -17.22 14.62 8.98
CA ILE A 82 -18.33 14.59 9.93
C ILE A 82 -19.53 15.37 9.38
N GLU A 83 -19.31 16.58 8.85
CA GLU A 83 -20.33 17.38 8.20
C GLU A 83 -21.01 16.62 7.05
N GLN A 84 -20.22 15.98 6.19
CA GLN A 84 -20.72 15.16 5.09
C GLN A 84 -21.52 13.96 5.58
N CYS A 85 -21.09 13.30 6.65
CA CYS A 85 -21.80 12.16 7.21
C CYS A 85 -23.14 12.54 7.86
N MET A 86 -23.17 13.62 8.61
CA MET A 86 -24.33 14.01 9.41
C MET A 86 -25.45 14.69 8.60
N GLU A 87 -25.13 15.32 7.46
CA GLU A 87 -26.11 15.97 6.57
C GLU A 87 -27.07 16.93 7.29
N GLY A 88 -26.55 17.71 8.24
CA GLY A 88 -27.34 18.67 9.02
C GLY A 88 -28.17 18.08 10.17
N ARG A 89 -28.10 16.76 10.41
CA ARG A 89 -28.77 16.11 11.54
C ARG A 89 -27.94 16.22 12.81
N HIS A 90 -28.60 16.30 13.95
CA HIS A 90 -27.92 16.39 15.24
C HIS A 90 -27.49 15.03 15.79
N MET A 91 -26.53 15.06 16.71
CA MET A 91 -26.04 13.90 17.45
C MET A 91 -26.61 13.95 18.87
N LEU A 92 -27.16 12.83 19.35
CA LEU A 92 -27.73 12.74 20.70
C LEU A 92 -26.85 11.88 21.60
N PHE A 93 -26.43 12.46 22.73
CA PHE A 93 -25.68 11.82 23.78
C PHE A 93 -26.52 11.80 25.07
N VAL A 94 -26.73 10.64 25.68
CA VAL A 94 -27.55 10.49 26.87
C VAL A 94 -26.81 9.70 27.93
N GLY A 95 -26.71 10.22 29.14
CA GLY A 95 -26.11 9.46 30.24
C GLY A 95 -25.46 10.30 31.33
N ASP A 96 -24.31 9.79 31.76
CA ASP A 96 -23.56 10.37 32.90
C ASP A 96 -22.27 11.11 32.44
N SER A 97 -21.38 11.36 33.42
CA SER A 97 -20.11 12.07 33.14
C SER A 97 -19.19 11.37 32.15
N THR A 98 -19.29 10.05 32.01
CA THR A 98 -18.50 9.30 31.01
C THR A 98 -19.02 9.54 29.59
N THR A 99 -20.34 9.65 29.43
CA THR A 99 -20.98 10.07 28.17
C THR A 99 -20.59 11.50 27.81
N ARG A 100 -20.61 12.40 28.79
CA ARG A 100 -20.19 13.79 28.61
C ARG A 100 -18.75 13.91 28.13
N GLN A 101 -17.85 13.03 28.57
CA GLN A 101 -16.48 12.99 28.02
C GLN A 101 -16.47 12.67 26.53
N VAL A 102 -17.32 11.75 26.06
CA VAL A 102 -17.45 11.43 24.63
C VAL A 102 -18.02 12.60 23.85
N PHE A 103 -19.03 13.28 24.41
CA PHE A 103 -19.58 14.53 23.86
C PHE A 103 -18.50 15.60 23.67
N TYR A 104 -17.67 15.88 24.69
CA TYR A 104 -16.56 16.82 24.54
C TYR A 104 -15.49 16.31 23.58
N GLY A 105 -15.24 15.00 23.53
CA GLY A 105 -14.38 14.38 22.53
C GLY A 105 -14.87 14.67 21.11
N MET A 106 -16.16 14.48 20.86
CA MET A 106 -16.81 14.80 19.58
C MET A 106 -16.75 16.30 19.26
N ALA A 107 -17.05 17.15 20.23
CA ALA A 107 -16.98 18.61 20.09
C ALA A 107 -15.56 19.07 19.68
N ARG A 108 -14.52 18.51 20.28
CA ARG A 108 -13.11 18.84 19.95
C ARG A 108 -12.71 18.39 18.54
N LEU A 109 -13.29 17.34 18.00
CA LEU A 109 -13.06 16.93 16.60
C LEU A 109 -13.65 17.95 15.60
N LEU A 110 -14.71 18.65 15.99
CA LEU A 110 -15.36 19.65 15.16
C LEU A 110 -14.70 21.03 15.29
N ASP A 111 -14.50 21.50 16.51
CA ASP A 111 -13.86 22.77 16.82
C ASP A 111 -13.31 22.74 18.26
N ARG A 112 -12.00 22.66 18.38
CA ARG A 112 -11.32 22.52 19.69
C ARG A 112 -11.49 23.77 20.59
N GLU A 113 -11.41 24.94 20.00
CA GLU A 113 -11.51 26.19 20.80
C GLU A 113 -12.91 26.34 21.37
N LYS A 114 -13.93 26.17 20.54
CA LYS A 114 -15.33 26.26 20.95
C LYS A 114 -15.74 25.16 21.94
N ALA A 115 -15.19 23.96 21.77
CA ALA A 115 -15.42 22.85 22.70
C ALA A 115 -14.90 23.17 24.12
N GLU A 116 -13.70 23.75 24.20
CA GLU A 116 -13.13 24.17 25.50
C GLU A 116 -13.88 25.36 26.11
N GLU A 117 -14.39 26.29 25.31
CA GLU A 117 -15.26 27.36 25.76
C GLU A 117 -16.55 26.83 26.43
N VAL A 118 -17.23 25.88 25.73
CA VAL A 118 -18.43 25.23 26.27
C VAL A 118 -18.10 24.46 27.53
N ARG A 119 -17.00 23.69 27.57
CA ARG A 119 -16.58 22.96 28.77
C ARG A 119 -16.31 23.86 29.96
N ASN A 120 -15.65 24.99 29.76
CA ASN A 120 -15.29 25.93 30.83
C ASN A 120 -16.48 26.74 31.35
N SER A 121 -17.52 26.93 30.53
CA SER A 121 -18.75 27.63 30.93
C SER A 121 -19.82 26.74 31.57
N SER A 122 -19.65 25.41 31.48
CA SER A 122 -20.65 24.41 31.90
C SER A 122 -20.64 24.17 33.41
N HIS A 123 -21.80 23.92 33.95
CA HIS A 123 -21.96 23.48 35.36
C HIS A 123 -22.01 21.93 35.44
N LYS A 124 -21.71 21.40 36.62
CA LYS A 124 -21.86 19.95 36.86
C LYS A 124 -23.33 19.54 36.70
N HIS A 125 -23.57 18.43 36.00
CA HIS A 125 -24.90 17.86 35.84
C HIS A 125 -25.87 18.69 35.00
N GLU A 126 -25.37 19.55 34.13
CA GLU A 126 -26.13 20.32 33.16
C GLU A 126 -26.19 19.62 31.83
N SER A 127 -27.36 19.62 31.17
CA SER A 127 -27.53 19.16 29.81
C SER A 127 -27.04 20.21 28.80
N HIS A 128 -26.53 19.81 27.67
CA HIS A 128 -25.99 20.67 26.63
C HIS A 128 -26.74 20.55 25.33
N ASP A 129 -27.02 21.68 24.68
CA ASP A 129 -27.58 21.75 23.33
C ASP A 129 -26.84 22.88 22.59
N VAL A 130 -25.81 22.52 21.85
CA VAL A 130 -24.87 23.46 21.26
C VAL A 130 -24.60 23.15 19.80
N GLU A 131 -24.35 24.22 19.04
CA GLU A 131 -23.89 24.08 17.66
C GLU A 131 -22.38 24.35 17.57
N ILE A 132 -21.64 23.35 17.16
CA ILE A 132 -20.18 23.39 17.01
C ILE A 132 -19.82 22.96 15.59
N GLY A 133 -19.07 23.81 14.87
CA GLY A 133 -18.64 23.52 13.53
C GLY A 133 -19.79 23.32 12.51
N GLY A 134 -20.97 23.91 12.75
CA GLY A 134 -22.16 23.73 11.89
C GLY A 134 -22.97 22.48 12.18
N ILE A 135 -22.62 21.72 13.22
CA ILE A 135 -23.34 20.52 13.64
C ILE A 135 -23.89 20.73 15.04
N ARG A 136 -25.16 20.39 15.24
CA ARG A 136 -25.81 20.44 16.54
C ARG A 136 -25.50 19.16 17.33
N LEU A 137 -24.92 19.35 18.51
CA LEU A 137 -24.63 18.34 19.51
C LEU A 137 -25.55 18.53 20.69
N LYS A 138 -26.34 17.49 21.02
CA LYS A 138 -27.25 17.51 22.17
C LYS A 138 -26.81 16.44 23.18
N GLU A 139 -26.49 16.88 24.39
CA GLU A 139 -26.16 15.99 25.51
C GLU A 139 -27.22 16.17 26.58
N VAL A 140 -27.83 15.06 26.99
CA VAL A 140 -28.84 15.05 28.07
C VAL A 140 -28.25 14.32 29.26
N TRP A 141 -28.16 15.07 30.38
CA TRP A 141 -27.70 14.49 31.63
C TRP A 141 -28.81 13.66 32.29
N ASP A 142 -28.87 12.40 32.03
CA ASP A 142 -29.81 11.46 32.62
C ASP A 142 -29.11 10.14 33.00
N PRO A 143 -28.39 10.12 34.12
CA PRO A 143 -27.54 8.96 34.51
C PRO A 143 -28.35 7.74 34.98
N LEU A 144 -29.64 7.90 35.31
CA LEU A 144 -30.47 6.84 35.88
C LEU A 144 -31.74 6.54 35.06
N MET A 145 -31.99 7.32 34.01
CA MET A 145 -33.19 7.14 33.15
C MET A 145 -34.49 7.08 33.94
N MET A 146 -34.58 7.83 35.02
CA MET A 146 -35.76 7.88 35.86
C MET A 146 -36.80 8.87 35.33
N PRO A 147 -38.11 8.62 35.52
CA PRO A 147 -39.15 9.53 35.10
C PRO A 147 -38.95 10.95 35.67
N GLY A 148 -38.98 11.94 34.80
CA GLY A 148 -38.77 13.37 35.11
C GLY A 148 -38.44 14.16 33.84
N ASN A 149 -38.26 15.49 33.98
CA ASN A 149 -38.12 16.41 32.85
C ASN A 149 -37.05 15.99 31.83
N GLU A 150 -35.87 15.55 32.30
CA GLU A 150 -34.78 15.15 31.41
C GLU A 150 -35.09 13.81 30.69
N SER A 151 -35.62 12.83 31.42
CA SER A 151 -36.02 11.55 30.83
C SER A 151 -37.19 11.70 29.85
N ASP A 152 -38.07 12.69 30.03
CA ASP A 152 -39.15 12.97 29.09
C ASP A 152 -38.58 13.52 27.77
N VAL A 153 -37.53 14.37 27.81
CA VAL A 153 -36.80 14.84 26.61
C VAL A 153 -36.17 13.67 25.90
N VAL A 154 -35.49 12.77 26.64
CA VAL A 154 -34.88 11.57 26.06
C VAL A 154 -35.95 10.68 25.37
N ARG A 155 -37.07 10.45 26.00
CA ARG A 155 -38.17 9.65 25.43
C ARG A 155 -38.74 10.26 24.16
N GLU A 156 -38.92 11.56 24.09
CA GLU A 156 -39.34 12.25 22.88
C GLU A 156 -38.37 12.06 21.74
N GLU A 157 -37.08 12.24 21.97
CA GLU A 157 -35.99 12.05 20.99
C GLU A 157 -35.90 10.57 20.51
N LEU A 158 -36.02 9.62 21.44
CA LEU A 158 -36.03 8.20 21.10
C LEU A 158 -37.30 7.78 20.33
N ALA A 159 -38.44 8.39 20.61
CA ALA A 159 -39.67 8.16 19.86
C ALA A 159 -39.55 8.69 18.42
N LEU A 160 -38.99 9.89 18.24
CA LEU A 160 -38.68 10.44 16.91
C LEU A 160 -37.72 9.52 16.16
N TYR A 161 -36.62 9.15 16.79
CA TYR A 161 -35.60 8.23 16.25
C TYR A 161 -36.27 6.91 15.79
N ARG A 162 -37.09 6.31 16.65
CA ARG A 162 -37.83 5.08 16.34
C ARG A 162 -38.73 5.25 15.12
N ASP A 163 -39.55 6.30 15.09
CA ASP A 163 -40.59 6.49 14.05
C ASP A 163 -39.92 6.81 12.70
N GLU A 164 -38.81 7.53 12.68
CA GLU A 164 -38.02 7.75 11.48
C GLU A 164 -37.39 6.44 10.98
N ARG A 165 -36.77 5.67 11.87
CA ARG A 165 -36.18 4.39 11.54
C ARG A 165 -37.21 3.36 11.03
N LEU A 166 -38.43 3.43 11.52
CA LEU A 166 -39.57 2.59 11.06
C LEU A 166 -40.13 3.05 9.71
N GLY A 167 -39.61 4.14 9.15
CA GLY A 167 -40.14 4.72 7.91
C GLY A 167 -41.55 5.33 8.07
N ARG A 168 -41.97 5.67 9.31
CA ARG A 168 -43.24 6.32 9.59
C ARG A 168 -43.22 7.80 9.26
N VAL A 169 -42.03 8.41 9.17
CA VAL A 169 -41.83 9.81 8.86
C VAL A 169 -41.18 9.94 7.49
N PRO A 170 -41.71 10.74 6.56
CA PRO A 170 -41.10 11.03 5.28
C PRO A 170 -39.72 11.61 5.44
N VAL A 171 -38.79 11.28 4.50
CA VAL A 171 -37.38 11.71 4.56
C VAL A 171 -37.24 13.20 4.76
N GLU A 172 -38.04 13.98 4.05
CA GLU A 172 -37.99 15.44 4.03
C GLU A 172 -38.45 16.07 5.36
N GLU A 173 -39.13 15.32 6.20
CA GLU A 173 -39.70 15.76 7.47
C GLU A 173 -38.90 15.22 8.68
N GLN A 174 -37.87 14.40 8.46
CA GLN A 174 -37.09 13.79 9.53
C GLN A 174 -36.27 14.85 10.28
N LYS A 175 -36.43 14.90 11.59
CA LYS A 175 -35.74 15.82 12.53
C LYS A 175 -35.00 15.13 13.66
N GLY A 176 -35.10 13.81 13.73
CA GLY A 176 -34.45 13.00 14.76
C GLY A 176 -32.92 12.96 14.62
N PRO A 177 -32.21 12.44 15.63
CA PRO A 177 -30.76 12.41 15.67
C PRO A 177 -30.19 11.50 14.56
N ALA A 178 -29.01 11.85 14.06
CA ALA A 178 -28.26 11.01 13.13
C ALA A 178 -27.81 9.71 13.78
N PHE A 179 -27.55 9.73 15.07
CA PHE A 179 -27.40 8.56 15.93
C PHE A 179 -27.71 8.94 17.39
N VAL A 180 -27.93 7.91 18.20
CA VAL A 180 -28.09 8.02 19.65
C VAL A 180 -26.97 7.26 20.32
N PHE A 181 -26.23 7.92 21.20
CA PHE A 181 -25.21 7.31 22.04
C PHE A 181 -25.63 7.37 23.50
N MET A 182 -25.67 6.21 24.15
CA MET A 182 -26.03 6.10 25.56
C MET A 182 -24.92 5.44 26.35
N GLY A 183 -24.48 6.12 27.43
CA GLY A 183 -23.52 5.61 28.40
C GLY A 183 -24.13 5.70 29.80
N ILE A 184 -24.76 4.63 30.23
CA ILE A 184 -25.41 4.50 31.54
C ILE A 184 -24.89 3.29 32.27
N GLY A 185 -24.90 3.31 33.59
CA GLY A 185 -24.51 2.15 34.42
C GLY A 185 -23.61 2.51 35.60
N VAL A 186 -22.67 3.43 35.46
CA VAL A 186 -21.78 3.86 36.56
C VAL A 186 -22.57 4.36 37.75
N TRP A 187 -23.60 5.18 37.52
CA TRP A 187 -24.44 5.73 38.59
C TRP A 187 -25.33 4.66 39.25
N PHE A 188 -25.73 3.63 38.54
CA PHE A 188 -26.45 2.49 39.13
C PHE A 188 -25.54 1.75 40.09
N ALA A 189 -24.33 1.41 39.71
CA ALA A 189 -23.34 0.78 40.57
C ALA A 189 -22.95 1.67 41.74
N ALA A 190 -23.05 3.02 41.60
CA ALA A 190 -22.65 3.99 42.61
C ALA A 190 -23.73 4.32 43.63
N ARG A 191 -24.99 4.21 43.31
CA ARG A 191 -26.07 4.83 44.10
C ARG A 191 -26.98 3.86 44.80
N TYR A 192 -27.00 2.58 44.34
CA TYR A 192 -27.85 1.55 44.89
C TYR A 192 -27.04 0.56 45.77
N GLU A 193 -27.69 -0.04 46.72
CA GLU A 193 -27.08 -1.08 47.57
C GLU A 193 -26.76 -2.34 46.67
N LYS A 194 -25.85 -3.15 47.18
CA LYS A 194 -25.41 -4.36 46.49
C LYS A 194 -26.61 -5.28 46.24
N GLY A 195 -26.83 -5.59 44.96
CA GLY A 195 -27.94 -6.41 44.49
C GLY A 195 -29.17 -5.63 44.00
N GLU A 196 -29.42 -4.39 44.49
CA GLU A 196 -30.52 -3.52 43.98
C GLU A 196 -30.08 -2.76 42.71
N SER A 197 -28.78 -2.54 42.56
CA SER A 197 -28.14 -1.86 41.43
C SER A 197 -28.53 -2.52 40.09
N LEU A 198 -28.31 -3.81 40.00
CA LEU A 198 -28.58 -4.57 38.77
C LEU A 198 -30.06 -4.60 38.42
N ASP A 199 -30.97 -4.81 39.38
CA ASP A 199 -32.41 -4.92 39.12
C ASP A 199 -32.98 -3.57 38.66
N THR A 200 -32.51 -2.47 39.25
CA THR A 200 -32.89 -1.10 38.85
C THR A 200 -32.35 -0.80 37.46
N PHE A 201 -31.11 -1.20 37.16
CA PHE A 201 -30.52 -1.05 35.83
C PHE A 201 -31.31 -1.84 34.77
N LYS A 202 -31.68 -3.11 35.05
CA LYS A 202 -32.49 -3.93 34.19
C LYS A 202 -33.82 -3.25 33.83
N SER A 203 -34.45 -2.67 34.83
CA SER A 203 -35.74 -1.96 34.64
C SER A 203 -35.57 -0.75 33.72
N ALA A 204 -34.50 0.05 33.91
CA ALA A 204 -34.20 1.19 33.07
C ALA A 204 -33.84 0.76 31.62
N PHE A 205 -33.01 -0.25 31.47
CA PHE A 205 -32.64 -0.80 30.15
C PHE A 205 -33.85 -1.36 29.37
N ASN A 206 -34.70 -2.14 30.04
CA ASN A 206 -35.89 -2.69 29.42
C ASN A 206 -36.85 -1.58 28.96
N ASN A 207 -37.04 -0.52 29.74
CA ASN A 207 -37.85 0.63 29.34
C ASN A 207 -37.30 1.32 28.09
N ILE A 208 -35.99 1.43 27.94
CA ILE A 208 -35.37 1.99 26.75
C ILE A 208 -35.54 1.04 25.56
N SER A 209 -35.23 -0.22 25.75
CA SER A 209 -35.36 -1.25 24.72
C SER A 209 -36.80 -1.34 24.19
N ASP A 210 -37.81 -1.32 25.10
CA ASP A 210 -39.22 -1.32 24.73
C ASP A 210 -39.63 -0.06 23.95
N LEU A 211 -39.06 1.09 24.32
CA LEU A 211 -39.37 2.36 23.66
C LEU A 211 -38.86 2.40 22.21
N VAL A 212 -37.68 1.87 21.93
CA VAL A 212 -37.10 1.88 20.58
C VAL A 212 -37.43 0.65 19.75
N SER A 213 -37.88 -0.45 20.38
CA SER A 213 -38.33 -1.65 19.67
C SER A 213 -39.68 -1.44 19.04
N ASN A 214 -39.96 -2.20 17.99
CA ASN A 214 -41.28 -2.25 17.38
C ASN A 214 -42.07 -3.36 18.06
N ASN A 215 -43.38 -3.14 18.30
CA ASN A 215 -44.32 -4.13 18.81
C ASN A 215 -44.45 -5.36 17.87
N ASP A 216 -43.86 -5.35 16.68
CA ASP A 216 -43.95 -6.41 15.67
C ASP A 216 -42.83 -7.48 15.77
N PHE A 217 -42.27 -7.71 16.92
CA PHE A 217 -41.32 -8.81 17.22
C PHE A 217 -39.96 -8.77 16.43
N GLN A 218 -39.57 -7.67 15.84
CA GLN A 218 -38.25 -7.56 15.24
C GLN A 218 -37.27 -6.88 16.18
N PRO A 219 -36.16 -7.54 16.53
CA PRO A 219 -35.08 -6.90 17.27
C PRO A 219 -34.57 -5.67 16.55
N PHE A 220 -34.21 -4.63 17.30
CA PHE A 220 -33.77 -3.33 16.78
C PHE A 220 -32.68 -3.42 15.73
N GLY A 221 -31.68 -4.28 15.89
CA GLY A 221 -30.52 -4.42 15.04
C GLY A 221 -30.70 -5.25 13.74
N ASN A 222 -31.80 -5.96 13.56
CA ASN A 222 -32.01 -6.82 12.40
C ASN A 222 -32.70 -6.12 11.21
N ARG A 223 -32.62 -4.81 11.12
CA ARG A 223 -33.22 -4.06 10.01
C ARG A 223 -32.26 -3.94 8.85
N PRO A 224 -32.75 -3.98 7.61
CA PRO A 224 -31.94 -3.66 6.46
C PRO A 224 -31.40 -2.24 6.60
N MET A 225 -30.17 -2.04 6.13
CA MET A 225 -29.56 -0.71 6.04
C MET A 225 -30.51 0.24 5.30
N ASP A 226 -30.57 1.50 5.76
CA ASP A 226 -31.29 2.53 5.05
C ASP A 226 -30.70 2.65 3.63
N PRO A 227 -31.49 2.50 2.56
CA PRO A 227 -31.00 2.60 1.19
C PRO A 227 -30.28 3.93 0.88
N ARG A 228 -30.57 4.98 1.66
CA ARG A 228 -29.97 6.31 1.49
C ARG A 228 -28.62 6.43 2.15
N ASP A 229 -28.51 5.91 3.37
CA ASP A 229 -27.34 6.05 4.22
C ASP A 229 -26.40 4.85 4.18
N GLY A 230 -26.91 3.71 3.78
CA GLY A 230 -26.18 2.45 3.84
C GLY A 230 -26.10 1.83 5.24
N VAL A 231 -26.31 2.59 6.30
CA VAL A 231 -26.21 2.15 7.71
C VAL A 231 -27.47 2.46 8.50
N GLY A 232 -28.28 3.37 8.05
CA GLY A 232 -29.41 3.85 8.84
C GLY A 232 -28.99 4.67 10.05
N THR A 233 -29.98 5.06 10.83
CA THR A 233 -29.79 5.79 12.07
C THR A 233 -29.52 4.80 13.20
N GLU A 234 -28.32 4.81 13.78
CA GLU A 234 -27.92 3.81 14.77
C GLU A 234 -28.01 4.31 16.20
N MET A 235 -28.43 3.43 17.10
CA MET A 235 -28.35 3.64 18.54
C MET A 235 -27.24 2.75 19.09
N PHE A 236 -26.35 3.31 19.90
CA PHE A 236 -25.23 2.61 20.49
C PHE A 236 -25.29 2.73 22.01
N ILE A 237 -25.01 1.65 22.71
CA ILE A 237 -24.84 1.64 24.15
C ILE A 237 -23.38 1.39 24.50
N ALA A 238 -22.85 2.19 25.41
CA ALA A 238 -21.51 1.96 25.97
C ALA A 238 -21.64 1.09 27.24
N PRO A 239 -21.02 -0.11 27.26
CA PRO A 239 -20.83 -0.84 28.50
C PRO A 239 -19.99 -0.04 29.49
N VAL A 240 -20.11 -0.36 30.76
CA VAL A 240 -19.45 0.38 31.85
C VAL A 240 -17.97 0.02 31.86
N ALA A 241 -17.11 1.03 31.72
CA ALA A 241 -15.67 0.80 31.90
C ALA A 241 -15.37 0.51 33.36
N PRO A 242 -14.73 -0.64 33.69
CA PRO A 242 -14.32 -0.92 35.07
C PRO A 242 -13.42 0.17 35.59
N PRO A 243 -13.71 0.74 36.78
CA PRO A 243 -12.86 1.74 37.39
C PRO A 243 -11.48 1.21 37.74
N PHE A 244 -10.47 2.06 37.68
CA PHE A 244 -9.13 1.72 38.14
C PHE A 244 -9.05 1.77 39.67
N TYR A 245 -9.55 0.72 40.32
CA TYR A 245 -9.78 0.68 41.76
C TYR A 245 -8.53 0.94 42.62
N GLU A 246 -7.35 0.52 42.12
CA GLU A 246 -6.09 0.65 42.86
C GLU A 246 -5.67 2.08 43.12
N GLU A 247 -5.98 2.97 42.20
CA GLU A 247 -5.59 4.39 42.24
C GLU A 247 -6.64 5.29 42.92
N MET A 248 -7.83 4.74 43.22
CA MET A 248 -8.87 5.53 43.87
C MET A 248 -8.50 5.90 45.30
N PRO A 249 -8.80 7.13 45.74
CA PRO A 249 -8.68 7.51 47.15
C PRO A 249 -9.56 6.64 48.07
N GLU A 250 -9.14 6.44 49.30
CA GLU A 250 -9.82 5.56 50.26
C GLU A 250 -11.29 5.95 50.50
N TYR A 251 -11.59 7.27 50.53
CA TYR A 251 -12.97 7.75 50.68
C TYR A 251 -13.90 7.38 49.50
N ARG A 252 -13.33 7.10 48.31
CA ARG A 252 -14.08 6.62 47.17
C ARG A 252 -14.23 5.10 47.22
N LYS A 253 -13.23 4.38 47.70
CA LYS A 253 -13.26 2.92 47.88
C LYS A 253 -14.32 2.45 48.87
N THR A 254 -14.69 3.30 49.86
CA THR A 254 -15.74 3.03 50.84
C THR A 254 -17.14 3.42 50.38
N GLY A 255 -17.26 4.13 49.27
CA GLY A 255 -18.54 4.48 48.67
C GLY A 255 -19.12 3.36 47.79
N VAL A 256 -20.39 3.43 47.51
CA VAL A 256 -21.11 2.46 46.67
C VAL A 256 -20.55 2.44 45.24
N ALA A 257 -19.95 3.53 44.76
CA ALA A 257 -19.29 3.68 43.44
C ALA A 257 -18.12 2.72 43.21
N SER A 258 -17.68 2.04 44.21
CA SER A 258 -16.46 1.24 44.20
C SER A 258 -16.70 -0.23 44.52
N GLN A 259 -17.90 -0.72 44.39
CA GLN A 259 -18.13 -2.14 44.59
C GLN A 259 -17.70 -2.93 43.34
N PRO A 260 -16.52 -3.57 43.36
CA PRO A 260 -16.19 -4.55 42.34
C PRO A 260 -17.29 -5.61 42.30
N GLY A 261 -17.74 -5.97 41.12
CA GLY A 261 -18.81 -6.95 40.96
C GLY A 261 -20.15 -6.36 40.54
N GLU A 262 -20.48 -5.12 40.87
CA GLU A 262 -21.73 -4.47 40.37
C GLU A 262 -21.58 -4.01 38.94
N VAL A 263 -20.39 -3.50 38.58
CA VAL A 263 -20.07 -3.11 37.19
C VAL A 263 -20.03 -4.35 36.32
N GLU A 264 -19.36 -5.40 36.80
CA GLU A 264 -19.26 -6.67 36.07
C GLU A 264 -20.63 -7.32 35.90
N ALA A 265 -21.52 -7.24 36.90
CA ALA A 265 -22.88 -7.80 36.79
C ALA A 265 -23.74 -7.01 35.79
N ILE A 266 -23.59 -5.69 35.71
CA ILE A 266 -24.25 -4.89 34.68
C ILE A 266 -23.74 -5.24 33.30
N ASP A 267 -22.45 -5.37 33.13
CA ASP A 267 -21.84 -5.72 31.83
C ASP A 267 -22.16 -7.15 31.40
N GLU A 268 -22.25 -8.11 32.34
CA GLU A 268 -22.72 -9.45 32.05
C GLU A 268 -24.18 -9.46 31.55
N PHE A 269 -25.05 -8.72 32.21
CA PHE A 269 -26.42 -8.52 31.77
C PHE A 269 -26.48 -7.89 30.37
N LEU A 270 -25.69 -6.86 30.09
CA LEU A 270 -25.66 -6.22 28.78
C LEU A 270 -25.21 -7.19 27.67
N ARG A 271 -24.24 -8.10 27.95
CA ARG A 271 -23.83 -9.15 27.03
C ARG A 271 -24.99 -10.09 26.69
N ASP A 272 -25.75 -10.49 27.69
CA ASP A 272 -26.93 -11.36 27.50
C ASP A 272 -28.04 -10.66 26.71
N GLN A 273 -28.14 -9.35 26.82
CA GLN A 273 -29.16 -8.56 26.15
C GLN A 273 -28.79 -8.08 24.73
N GLU A 274 -27.55 -8.13 24.34
CA GLU A 274 -27.09 -7.62 23.04
C GLU A 274 -27.85 -8.25 21.89
N ASP A 275 -27.91 -9.58 21.85
CA ASP A 275 -28.64 -10.31 20.81
C ASP A 275 -30.18 -10.14 20.95
N ALA A 276 -30.66 -10.07 22.17
CA ALA A 276 -32.08 -10.00 22.44
C ALA A 276 -32.68 -8.63 22.09
N SER A 277 -32.00 -7.55 22.43
CA SER A 277 -32.44 -6.18 22.13
C SER A 277 -32.09 -5.76 20.71
N GLY A 278 -31.05 -6.33 20.12
CA GLY A 278 -30.48 -5.94 18.84
C GLY A 278 -29.87 -4.55 18.86
N ILE A 279 -29.61 -3.95 20.03
CA ILE A 279 -28.94 -2.67 20.17
C ILE A 279 -27.43 -2.91 20.19
N PRO A 280 -26.65 -2.35 19.28
CA PRO A 280 -25.20 -2.52 19.26
C PRO A 280 -24.52 -1.97 20.52
N MET A 281 -23.67 -2.76 21.13
CA MET A 281 -22.89 -2.37 22.30
C MET A 281 -21.43 -2.19 21.96
N ILE A 282 -20.81 -1.10 22.44
CA ILE A 282 -19.43 -0.75 22.08
C ILE A 282 -18.47 -1.29 23.16
N TRP A 283 -18.19 -2.60 23.12
CA TRP A 283 -17.28 -3.28 24.06
C TRP A 283 -15.84 -2.82 23.96
N SER A 284 -15.44 -2.19 22.86
CA SER A 284 -14.15 -1.55 22.74
C SER A 284 -13.96 -0.37 23.69
N TYR A 285 -15.04 0.25 24.21
CA TYR A 285 -14.94 1.40 25.12
C TYR A 285 -14.34 1.04 26.48
N PRO A 286 -14.80 -0.02 27.17
CA PRO A 286 -14.08 -0.52 28.34
C PRO A 286 -12.63 -0.89 28.04
N ALA A 287 -12.36 -1.53 26.91
CA ALA A 287 -11.02 -1.96 26.51
C ALA A 287 -10.02 -0.80 26.33
N LEU A 288 -10.48 0.40 25.96
CA LEU A 288 -9.62 1.58 25.80
C LEU A 288 -8.93 2.02 27.12
N SER A 289 -9.53 1.74 28.26
CA SER A 289 -9.01 2.14 29.57
C SER A 289 -8.68 0.95 30.49
N TYR A 290 -9.04 -0.27 30.08
CA TYR A 290 -8.79 -1.47 30.88
C TYR A 290 -7.29 -1.66 31.10
N GLU A 291 -6.86 -1.79 32.35
CA GLU A 291 -5.45 -1.93 32.78
C GLU A 291 -4.50 -0.83 32.24
N GLN A 292 -5.04 0.31 31.80
CA GLN A 292 -4.27 1.45 31.29
C GLN A 292 -4.33 2.63 32.24
N LYS A 293 -3.46 2.68 33.23
CA LYS A 293 -3.40 3.77 34.21
C LYS A 293 -3.32 5.15 33.56
N ASP A 294 -2.46 5.30 32.55
CA ASP A 294 -2.21 6.56 31.88
C ASP A 294 -3.36 7.00 30.95
N ALA A 295 -4.33 6.10 30.69
CA ALA A 295 -5.56 6.45 30.00
C ALA A 295 -6.57 7.16 30.92
N ILE A 296 -6.39 7.07 32.24
CA ILE A 296 -7.25 7.72 33.24
C ILE A 296 -6.75 9.13 33.49
N GLY A 297 -7.59 10.11 33.20
CA GLY A 297 -7.27 11.53 33.36
C GLY A 297 -7.59 12.09 34.76
N ASP A 298 -8.55 11.47 35.48
CA ASP A 298 -8.96 11.84 36.82
C ASP A 298 -8.81 10.63 37.74
N HIS A 299 -7.67 10.57 38.41
CA HIS A 299 -7.34 9.49 39.33
C HIS A 299 -8.22 9.49 40.59
N GLU A 300 -8.94 10.60 40.92
CA GLU A 300 -9.86 10.64 42.04
C GLU A 300 -11.09 9.75 41.88
N ASN A 301 -11.57 9.56 40.65
CA ASN A 301 -12.72 8.73 40.38
C ASN A 301 -12.38 7.40 39.64
N GLY A 302 -11.20 7.28 39.10
CA GLY A 302 -10.68 6.04 38.48
C GLY A 302 -11.33 5.62 37.19
N PHE A 303 -12.27 6.37 36.59
CA PHE A 303 -12.94 6.02 35.35
C PHE A 303 -13.08 7.18 34.34
N HIS A 304 -12.80 8.41 34.71
CA HIS A 304 -12.71 9.52 33.77
C HIS A 304 -11.41 9.41 32.96
N VAL A 305 -11.56 9.28 31.67
CA VAL A 305 -10.42 9.10 30.77
C VAL A 305 -9.78 10.41 30.36
N THR A 306 -8.56 10.36 29.82
CA THR A 306 -7.90 11.53 29.24
C THR A 306 -8.64 12.05 28.01
N ASP A 307 -8.40 13.31 27.66
CA ASP A 307 -9.02 13.93 26.47
C ASP A 307 -8.68 13.16 25.18
N GLY A 308 -7.47 12.62 25.07
CA GLY A 308 -7.08 11.79 23.91
C GLY A 308 -7.88 10.50 23.79
N VAL A 309 -8.15 9.83 24.91
CA VAL A 309 -9.00 8.63 24.94
C VAL A 309 -10.46 9.00 24.66
N ALA A 310 -10.95 10.12 25.16
CA ALA A 310 -12.29 10.61 24.88
C ALA A 310 -12.48 10.97 23.39
N GLU A 311 -11.49 11.59 22.76
CA GLU A 311 -11.47 11.83 21.31
C GLU A 311 -11.45 10.50 20.52
N MET A 312 -10.71 9.50 20.99
CA MET A 312 -10.70 8.18 20.37
C MET A 312 -12.07 7.48 20.49
N LYS A 313 -12.77 7.58 21.62
CA LYS A 313 -14.15 7.09 21.74
C LYS A 313 -15.06 7.74 20.71
N ALA A 314 -14.95 9.07 20.53
CA ALA A 314 -15.69 9.79 19.50
C ALA A 314 -15.32 9.32 18.07
N GLN A 315 -14.04 9.07 17.79
CA GLN A 315 -13.58 8.51 16.51
C GLN A 315 -14.15 7.11 16.25
N ILE A 316 -14.18 6.23 17.24
CA ILE A 316 -14.80 4.90 17.12
C ILE A 316 -16.28 5.02 16.79
N LEU A 317 -17.01 5.87 17.49
CA LEU A 317 -18.43 6.10 17.24
C LEU A 317 -18.69 6.61 15.82
N LEU A 318 -17.89 7.56 15.35
CA LEU A 318 -17.96 8.05 13.97
C LEU A 318 -17.65 6.95 12.95
N ASN A 319 -16.67 6.11 13.20
CA ASN A 319 -16.38 4.99 12.32
C ASN A 319 -17.55 4.02 12.23
N LEU A 320 -18.16 3.67 13.35
CA LEU A 320 -19.35 2.80 13.37
C LEU A 320 -20.53 3.41 12.64
N ARG A 321 -20.72 4.73 12.72
CA ARG A 321 -21.85 5.41 12.09
C ARG A 321 -21.62 5.79 10.63
N CYS A 322 -20.41 6.22 10.29
CA CYS A 322 -20.16 6.95 9.06
C CYS A 322 -19.39 6.16 7.99
N ASN A 323 -18.62 5.11 8.36
CA ASN A 323 -17.79 4.39 7.40
C ASN A 323 -18.60 3.92 6.18
N ALA A 324 -19.71 3.25 6.38
CA ALA A 324 -20.52 2.72 5.30
C ALA A 324 -21.15 3.83 4.45
N LYS A 325 -21.60 4.92 5.08
CA LYS A 325 -22.19 6.08 4.39
C LYS A 325 -21.19 6.77 3.49
N LEU A 326 -20.01 7.10 4.02
CA LEU A 326 -18.95 7.72 3.24
C LEU A 326 -18.41 6.77 2.15
N ASP A 327 -18.49 5.47 2.39
CA ASP A 327 -18.13 4.44 1.43
C ASP A 327 -18.96 4.51 0.15
N ILE A 328 -20.26 4.73 0.29
CA ILE A 328 -21.18 4.85 -0.84
C ILE A 328 -20.99 6.20 -1.56
N GLN A 329 -20.66 7.26 -0.83
CA GLN A 329 -20.55 8.62 -1.35
C GLN A 329 -19.15 8.97 -1.87
N SER A 330 -18.10 8.26 -1.45
CA SER A 330 -16.72 8.66 -1.73
C SER A 330 -16.32 8.43 -3.18
N THR A 331 -15.49 9.31 -3.67
CA THR A 331 -14.74 9.13 -4.91
C THR A 331 -13.54 8.23 -4.60
N TYR A 332 -13.69 6.94 -4.87
CA TYR A 332 -12.59 6.00 -4.80
C TYR A 332 -11.43 6.45 -5.71
N PRO A 333 -10.15 6.31 -5.32
CA PRO A 333 -9.63 5.62 -4.12
C PRO A 333 -9.17 6.56 -3.01
N TYR A 334 -9.41 7.85 -3.08
CA TYR A 334 -8.68 8.86 -2.30
C TYR A 334 -9.18 9.05 -0.86
N ASP A 335 -10.42 8.74 -0.60
CA ASP A 335 -11.11 9.12 0.64
C ASP A 335 -11.17 7.99 1.68
N ARG A 336 -10.57 6.82 1.37
CA ARG A 336 -10.73 5.67 2.25
C ARG A 336 -9.50 5.26 2.99
N THR A 337 -9.67 5.09 4.26
CA THR A 337 -8.67 4.56 5.18
C THR A 337 -9.03 3.20 5.71
N CYS A 338 -10.27 2.85 5.69
CA CYS A 338 -10.69 1.53 6.10
C CYS A 338 -10.76 0.61 4.88
N CYS A 339 -10.42 -0.31 4.80
CA CYS A 339 -9.98 -1.42 5.35
C CYS A 339 -10.50 -2.68 4.68
N THR A 340 -11.71 -2.85 4.55
CA THR A 340 -12.30 -4.10 4.10
C THR A 340 -13.07 -3.96 2.81
N ASP A 341 -13.52 -2.77 2.49
CA ASP A 341 -14.21 -2.48 1.25
C ASP A 341 -13.70 -1.17 0.64
N TYR A 342 -13.44 -1.18 -0.66
CA TYR A 342 -12.91 -0.05 -1.41
C TYR A 342 -13.95 0.56 -2.35
N GLY A 343 -15.23 0.48 -2.00
CA GLY A 343 -16.33 0.97 -2.77
C GLY A 343 -16.87 0.03 -3.84
N GLN A 344 -17.70 0.57 -4.71
CA GLN A 344 -18.28 -0.21 -5.78
C GLN A 344 -17.19 -0.69 -6.74
N LYS A 345 -17.16 -2.00 -6.98
CA LYS A 345 -16.24 -2.61 -7.93
C LYS A 345 -16.62 -2.17 -9.34
N SER A 346 -15.64 -1.67 -10.09
CA SER A 346 -15.89 -1.33 -11.49
C SER A 346 -16.23 -2.59 -12.29
N PHE A 347 -17.09 -2.45 -13.29
CA PHE A 347 -17.45 -3.57 -14.18
C PHE A 347 -16.19 -4.17 -14.86
N VAL A 348 -15.23 -3.32 -15.22
CA VAL A 348 -13.95 -3.75 -15.81
C VAL A 348 -13.15 -4.60 -14.83
N GLN A 349 -13.07 -4.21 -13.57
CA GLN A 349 -12.39 -4.99 -12.54
C GLN A 349 -12.99 -6.39 -12.39
N VAL A 350 -14.31 -6.48 -12.27
CA VAL A 350 -15.01 -7.77 -12.11
C VAL A 350 -14.74 -8.70 -13.29
N ILE A 351 -14.84 -8.19 -14.53
CA ILE A 351 -14.57 -8.97 -15.73
C ILE A 351 -13.11 -9.43 -15.77
N LEU A 352 -12.16 -8.53 -15.51
CA LEU A 352 -10.73 -8.87 -15.59
C LEU A 352 -10.32 -9.87 -14.51
N VAL A 353 -10.86 -9.75 -13.30
CA VAL A 353 -10.63 -10.74 -12.24
C VAL A 353 -11.23 -12.11 -12.64
N ALA A 354 -12.47 -12.14 -13.14
CA ALA A 354 -13.11 -13.39 -13.59
C ALA A 354 -12.34 -14.05 -14.75
N LEU A 355 -11.99 -13.29 -15.78
CA LEU A 355 -11.18 -13.78 -16.91
C LEU A 355 -9.79 -14.23 -16.45
N GLY A 356 -9.19 -13.51 -15.52
CA GLY A 356 -7.91 -13.87 -14.91
C GLY A 356 -7.99 -15.22 -14.19
N VAL A 357 -8.99 -15.42 -13.34
CA VAL A 357 -9.22 -16.70 -12.64
C VAL A 357 -9.44 -17.85 -13.63
N LEU A 358 -10.25 -17.64 -14.66
CA LEU A 358 -10.51 -18.66 -15.70
C LEU A 358 -9.22 -18.99 -16.47
N TYR A 359 -8.46 -18.00 -16.90
CA TYR A 359 -7.21 -18.21 -17.62
C TYR A 359 -6.17 -18.96 -16.79
N VAL A 360 -5.95 -18.52 -15.56
CA VAL A 360 -4.98 -19.13 -14.65
C VAL A 360 -5.42 -20.52 -14.22
N GLY A 361 -6.72 -20.74 -14.01
CA GLY A 361 -7.30 -22.07 -13.76
C GLY A 361 -7.07 -23.03 -14.93
N GLY A 362 -7.32 -22.59 -16.16
CA GLY A 362 -7.03 -23.35 -17.36
C GLY A 362 -5.54 -23.68 -17.55
N ALA A 363 -4.66 -22.70 -17.28
CA ALA A 363 -3.21 -22.90 -17.29
C ALA A 363 -2.76 -23.91 -16.21
N ALA A 364 -3.33 -23.84 -15.00
CA ALA A 364 -3.03 -24.77 -13.93
C ALA A 364 -3.46 -26.20 -14.29
N ILE A 365 -4.64 -26.39 -14.86
CA ILE A 365 -5.11 -27.69 -15.33
C ILE A 365 -4.17 -28.27 -16.40
N THR A 366 -3.78 -27.45 -17.38
CA THR A 366 -2.85 -27.91 -18.43
C THR A 366 -1.49 -28.29 -17.88
N GLU A 367 -0.99 -27.57 -16.89
CA GLU A 367 0.28 -27.88 -16.23
C GLU A 367 0.19 -29.19 -15.39
N ILE A 368 -0.90 -29.38 -14.64
CA ILE A 368 -1.15 -30.62 -13.89
C ILE A 368 -1.19 -31.83 -14.84
N LEU A 369 -1.89 -31.71 -15.97
CA LEU A 369 -1.97 -32.77 -16.96
C LEU A 369 -0.60 -33.06 -17.59
N SER A 370 0.22 -32.03 -17.79
CA SER A 370 1.59 -32.23 -18.33
C SER A 370 2.51 -32.95 -17.34
N PHE A 371 2.36 -32.76 -16.05
CA PHE A 371 3.08 -33.54 -15.04
C PHE A 371 2.77 -35.05 -15.13
N ARG A 372 1.52 -35.36 -15.47
CA ARG A 372 1.06 -36.75 -15.60
C ARG A 372 1.52 -37.43 -16.90
N SER A 373 1.72 -36.68 -17.99
CA SER A 373 2.09 -37.19 -19.29
C SER A 373 3.60 -37.25 -19.58
N SER A 374 4.44 -36.72 -18.69
CA SER A 374 5.89 -36.53 -18.85
C SER A 374 6.30 -35.71 -20.09
N GLU A 375 5.35 -35.13 -20.82
CA GLU A 375 5.61 -34.24 -21.94
C GLU A 375 5.39 -32.78 -21.56
N PRO A 376 6.23 -31.84 -22.03
CA PRO A 376 6.01 -30.43 -21.77
C PRO A 376 4.68 -29.98 -22.40
N SER A 377 3.84 -29.29 -21.64
CA SER A 377 2.58 -28.73 -22.15
C SER A 377 2.86 -27.76 -23.29
N LYS A 378 2.47 -28.13 -24.50
CA LYS A 378 2.51 -27.29 -25.71
C LYS A 378 1.13 -26.68 -25.98
N SER A 379 0.49 -26.11 -24.94
CA SER A 379 -0.76 -25.39 -25.16
C SER A 379 -0.50 -24.12 -25.98
N ALA A 380 -1.19 -24.00 -27.10
CA ALA A 380 -1.13 -22.79 -27.94
C ALA A 380 -1.82 -21.59 -27.29
N ILE A 381 -2.70 -21.83 -26.32
CA ILE A 381 -3.55 -20.80 -25.67
C ILE A 381 -2.96 -20.35 -24.33
N PHE A 382 -2.48 -21.31 -23.51
CA PHE A 382 -2.03 -21.02 -22.16
C PHE A 382 -0.50 -20.85 -22.13
N ASN A 383 -0.05 -19.60 -21.98
CA ASN A 383 1.36 -19.26 -21.81
C ASN A 383 1.68 -19.14 -20.31
N LEU A 384 2.73 -19.80 -19.84
CA LEU A 384 3.10 -19.83 -18.42
C LEU A 384 3.52 -18.46 -17.89
N ASP A 385 4.21 -17.64 -18.72
CA ASP A 385 4.59 -16.29 -18.31
C ASP A 385 3.35 -15.41 -18.11
N VAL A 386 2.38 -15.50 -19.02
CA VAL A 386 1.09 -14.78 -18.90
C VAL A 386 0.33 -15.26 -17.67
N ALA A 387 0.27 -16.58 -17.44
CA ALA A 387 -0.41 -17.13 -16.27
C ALA A 387 0.25 -16.67 -14.96
N THR A 388 1.58 -16.68 -14.89
CA THR A 388 2.34 -16.21 -13.72
C THR A 388 2.12 -14.72 -13.46
N PHE A 389 2.10 -13.91 -14.51
CA PHE A 389 1.82 -12.48 -14.40
C PHE A 389 0.41 -12.22 -13.85
N ILE A 390 -0.60 -12.87 -14.43
CA ILE A 390 -2.00 -12.76 -13.97
C ILE A 390 -2.15 -13.28 -12.53
N THR A 391 -1.48 -14.38 -12.16
CA THR A 391 -1.47 -14.89 -10.78
C THR A 391 -0.93 -13.82 -9.81
N GLY A 392 0.11 -13.08 -10.19
CA GLY A 392 0.61 -11.97 -9.39
C GLY A 392 -0.43 -10.85 -9.20
N LEU A 393 -1.17 -10.49 -10.25
CA LEU A 393 -2.26 -9.51 -10.16
C LEU A 393 -3.41 -10.01 -9.27
N LEU A 394 -3.81 -11.27 -9.43
CA LEU A 394 -4.86 -11.89 -8.61
C LEU A 394 -4.42 -12.02 -7.14
N ALA A 395 -3.14 -12.27 -6.87
CA ALA A 395 -2.60 -12.29 -5.52
C ALA A 395 -2.70 -10.90 -4.85
N CYS A 396 -2.41 -9.82 -5.59
CA CYS A 396 -2.63 -8.46 -5.10
C CYS A 396 -4.12 -8.20 -4.79
N TYR A 397 -5.00 -8.60 -5.71
CA TYR A 397 -6.44 -8.44 -5.51
C TYR A 397 -6.92 -9.21 -4.27
N TRP A 398 -6.53 -10.47 -4.13
CA TRP A 398 -6.90 -11.31 -3.00
C TRP A 398 -6.37 -10.76 -1.67
N ALA A 399 -5.12 -10.30 -1.65
CA ALA A 399 -4.49 -9.81 -0.44
C ALA A 399 -5.07 -8.48 0.05
N ASP A 400 -5.29 -7.52 -0.85
CA ASP A 400 -5.63 -6.15 -0.47
C ASP A 400 -7.12 -5.80 -0.69
N ARG A 401 -7.72 -6.28 -1.79
CA ARG A 401 -9.10 -5.92 -2.18
C ARG A 401 -10.18 -6.89 -1.69
N THR A 402 -9.80 -7.83 -0.84
CA THR A 402 -10.73 -8.73 -0.16
C THR A 402 -10.57 -8.63 1.36
N GLN A 403 -11.50 -9.24 2.09
CA GLN A 403 -11.43 -9.34 3.56
C GLN A 403 -10.68 -10.59 4.04
N ALA A 404 -9.99 -11.29 3.13
CA ALA A 404 -9.27 -12.52 3.45
C ALA A 404 -8.07 -12.32 4.38
N PHE A 405 -7.58 -11.09 4.48
CA PHE A 405 -6.43 -10.74 5.32
C PHE A 405 -6.77 -9.54 6.20
N ALA A 406 -6.29 -9.59 7.42
CA ALA A 406 -6.32 -8.48 8.34
C ALA A 406 -5.49 -7.29 7.83
N LYS A 407 -5.89 -6.11 8.22
CA LYS A 407 -5.20 -4.86 7.91
C LYS A 407 -4.95 -4.08 9.18
N GLY A 408 -3.79 -3.47 9.28
CA GLY A 408 -3.41 -2.71 10.47
C GLY A 408 -2.82 -1.36 10.14
N SER A 409 -2.95 -0.43 11.05
CA SER A 409 -2.39 0.91 10.93
C SER A 409 -0.86 0.90 10.98
N LYS A 410 -0.25 1.82 10.26
CA LYS A 410 1.18 2.07 10.36
C LYS A 410 1.47 2.93 11.58
N GLU A 411 2.33 2.44 12.42
CA GLU A 411 2.84 3.23 13.53
C GLU A 411 4.36 3.34 13.42
N TYR A 412 4.85 4.58 13.26
CA TYR A 412 6.27 4.82 13.13
C TYR A 412 6.97 4.67 14.48
N ASN A 413 7.95 3.79 14.51
CA ASN A 413 8.89 3.64 15.61
C ASN A 413 10.32 3.65 15.06
N MET A 414 11.17 4.51 15.59
CA MET A 414 12.56 4.61 15.17
C MET A 414 13.34 3.32 15.45
N PHE A 415 13.01 2.62 16.54
CA PHE A 415 13.62 1.34 16.85
C PHE A 415 13.31 0.29 15.77
N ASP A 416 12.05 0.17 15.35
CA ASP A 416 11.61 -0.77 14.31
C ASP A 416 12.30 -0.48 12.97
N PHE A 417 12.40 0.79 12.59
CA PHE A 417 13.09 1.19 11.37
C PHE A 417 14.57 0.82 11.42
N ASN A 418 15.25 1.12 12.52
CA ASN A 418 16.66 0.83 12.68
C ASN A 418 16.92 -0.67 12.74
N LEU A 419 16.09 -1.44 13.47
CA LEU A 419 16.22 -2.89 13.59
C LEU A 419 16.07 -3.58 12.23
N LEU A 420 15.00 -3.26 11.48
CA LEU A 420 14.77 -3.84 10.16
C LEU A 420 15.86 -3.45 9.17
N SER A 421 16.31 -2.19 9.19
CA SER A 421 17.40 -1.73 8.34
C SER A 421 18.70 -2.47 8.66
N ALA A 422 19.01 -2.67 9.95
CA ALA A 422 20.18 -3.42 10.40
C ALA A 422 20.10 -4.89 9.97
N LEU A 423 18.93 -5.55 10.13
CA LEU A 423 18.71 -6.93 9.68
C LEU A 423 18.90 -7.07 8.17
N CYS A 424 18.35 -6.15 7.35
CA CYS A 424 18.58 -6.14 5.92
C CYS A 424 20.08 -6.01 5.58
N PHE A 425 20.79 -5.13 6.28
CA PHE A 425 22.22 -4.93 6.09
C PHE A 425 23.03 -6.17 6.46
N ILE A 426 22.73 -6.82 7.59
CA ILE A 426 23.39 -8.05 8.05
C ILE A 426 23.18 -9.17 7.02
N VAL A 427 21.96 -9.38 6.53
CA VAL A 427 21.67 -10.37 5.48
C VAL A 427 22.43 -10.04 4.20
N GLY A 428 22.50 -8.76 3.83
CA GLY A 428 23.28 -8.29 2.70
C GLY A 428 24.77 -8.64 2.81
N LEU A 429 25.38 -8.40 3.97
CA LEU A 429 26.78 -8.73 4.24
C LEU A 429 27.03 -10.23 4.31
N ALA A 430 26.14 -10.99 4.93
CA ALA A 430 26.29 -12.44 5.07
C ALA A 430 26.30 -13.18 3.71
N LEU A 431 25.67 -12.60 2.69
CA LEU A 431 25.54 -13.18 1.36
C LEU A 431 26.46 -12.50 0.32
N MET A 432 27.59 -11.94 0.77
CA MET A 432 28.61 -11.38 -0.13
C MET A 432 29.29 -12.47 -0.96
N THR A 433 29.50 -12.19 -2.23
CA THR A 433 30.14 -13.11 -3.19
C THR A 433 31.02 -12.35 -4.17
N LYS A 434 31.99 -13.06 -4.79
CA LYS A 434 32.85 -12.48 -5.80
C LYS A 434 32.21 -12.54 -7.18
N SER A 435 32.25 -11.43 -7.93
CA SER A 435 31.78 -11.35 -9.31
C SER A 435 32.53 -12.35 -10.20
N LYS A 436 31.83 -13.08 -11.04
CA LYS A 436 32.43 -14.03 -11.99
C LYS A 436 32.84 -13.28 -13.25
N PRO A 437 34.01 -13.59 -13.83
CA PRO A 437 34.36 -13.03 -15.13
C PRO A 437 33.31 -13.42 -16.18
N PRO A 438 33.01 -12.53 -17.16
CA PRO A 438 32.06 -12.85 -18.21
C PRO A 438 32.56 -14.09 -19.00
N PRO A 439 31.64 -14.99 -19.42
CA PRO A 439 32.03 -16.16 -20.23
C PRO A 439 32.71 -15.70 -21.52
N PRO A 440 33.72 -16.43 -22.01
CA PRO A 440 34.38 -16.11 -23.26
C PRO A 440 33.36 -16.08 -24.39
N ARG A 441 33.50 -15.14 -25.32
CA ARG A 441 32.59 -15.03 -26.47
C ARG A 441 32.74 -16.28 -27.34
N PRO A 442 31.62 -16.86 -27.81
CA PRO A 442 31.70 -17.94 -28.78
C PRO A 442 32.50 -17.51 -30.01
N GLY A 443 33.57 -18.21 -30.35
CA GLY A 443 34.43 -17.93 -31.50
C GLY A 443 35.69 -17.07 -31.18
N ALA A 444 35.88 -16.60 -29.94
CA ALA A 444 37.19 -16.05 -29.55
C ALA A 444 38.16 -17.22 -29.30
N GLN A 445 39.17 -17.37 -30.16
CA GLN A 445 40.31 -18.23 -29.87
C GLN A 445 40.82 -17.94 -28.46
N ALA A 446 41.05 -19.01 -27.70
CA ALA A 446 41.61 -18.90 -26.34
C ALA A 446 43.03 -18.30 -26.44
N VAL A 447 43.07 -16.98 -26.58
CA VAL A 447 44.30 -16.26 -26.27
C VAL A 447 44.45 -16.43 -24.76
N THR A 448 45.51 -17.07 -24.34
CA THR A 448 45.96 -17.19 -22.95
C THR A 448 46.17 -15.82 -22.39
N THR A 449 45.08 -15.14 -22.08
CA THR A 449 45.11 -13.91 -21.28
C THR A 449 45.33 -14.35 -19.84
N ALA A 450 46.36 -13.82 -19.25
CA ALA A 450 46.62 -13.92 -17.82
C ALA A 450 45.30 -13.73 -17.03
N PRO A 451 45.10 -14.42 -15.90
CA PRO A 451 43.89 -14.26 -15.10
C PRO A 451 43.69 -12.77 -14.88
N ALA A 452 42.49 -12.25 -15.27
CA ALA A 452 42.14 -10.85 -15.14
C ALA A 452 42.53 -10.38 -13.73
N THR A 453 43.47 -9.47 -13.65
CA THR A 453 43.95 -8.97 -12.37
C THR A 453 42.79 -8.27 -11.67
N LEU A 454 42.81 -8.24 -10.34
CA LEU A 454 41.81 -7.55 -9.53
C LEU A 454 41.63 -6.07 -9.95
N ASP A 455 42.64 -5.50 -10.61
CA ASP A 455 42.63 -4.11 -11.10
C ASP A 455 41.81 -3.89 -12.37
N ASP A 456 41.45 -4.96 -13.10
CA ASP A 456 40.63 -4.87 -14.33
C ASP A 456 39.10 -4.77 -14.10
N ALA A 457 38.66 -4.84 -12.86
CA ALA A 457 37.25 -4.71 -12.54
C ALA A 457 36.74 -3.28 -12.78
N LYS A 458 35.89 -3.12 -13.78
CA LYS A 458 35.27 -1.83 -14.11
C LYS A 458 34.38 -1.32 -13.00
N PRO A 459 34.49 -0.02 -12.65
CA PRO A 459 33.52 0.62 -11.77
C PRO A 459 32.08 0.52 -12.32
N LEU A 460 31.09 0.45 -11.43
CA LEU A 460 29.69 0.34 -11.78
C LEU A 460 29.37 -0.84 -12.74
N SER A 461 29.97 -2.00 -12.44
CA SER A 461 29.61 -3.24 -13.11
C SER A 461 28.12 -3.54 -12.94
N ARG A 462 27.58 -4.46 -13.76
CA ARG A 462 26.16 -4.84 -13.66
C ARG A 462 25.81 -5.42 -12.29
N ASP A 463 26.69 -6.25 -11.72
CA ASP A 463 26.50 -6.81 -10.39
C ASP A 463 26.44 -5.72 -9.31
N GLN A 464 27.29 -4.69 -9.41
CA GLN A 464 27.28 -3.53 -8.51
C GLN A 464 26.01 -2.68 -8.67
N THR A 465 25.57 -2.43 -9.90
CA THR A 465 24.36 -1.63 -10.14
C THR A 465 23.11 -2.37 -9.72
N ASP A 466 23.03 -3.70 -9.88
CA ASP A 466 21.93 -4.50 -9.39
C ASP A 466 21.95 -4.59 -7.84
N GLU A 467 23.14 -4.76 -7.21
CA GLU A 467 23.29 -4.66 -5.76
C GLU A 467 22.82 -3.31 -5.24
N TRP A 468 23.22 -2.22 -5.91
CA TRP A 468 22.82 -0.87 -5.53
C TRP A 468 21.32 -0.67 -5.56
N LYS A 469 20.63 -1.08 -6.63
CA LYS A 469 19.16 -1.07 -6.68
C LYS A 469 18.54 -1.90 -5.54
N GLY A 470 19.14 -3.05 -5.23
CA GLY A 470 18.56 -3.98 -4.27
C GLY A 470 18.59 -3.47 -2.83
N TRP A 471 19.71 -2.92 -2.35
CA TRP A 471 19.75 -2.38 -1.00
C TRP A 471 18.91 -1.10 -0.88
N MET A 472 18.88 -0.25 -1.94
CA MET A 472 17.95 0.88 -1.97
C MET A 472 16.50 0.42 -1.86
N GLN A 473 16.11 -0.60 -2.63
CA GLN A 473 14.78 -1.15 -2.59
C GLN A 473 14.44 -1.76 -1.23
N ALA A 474 15.35 -2.50 -0.61
CA ALA A 474 15.13 -3.04 0.73
C ALA A 474 14.88 -1.91 1.75
N LEU A 475 15.65 -0.84 1.70
CA LEU A 475 15.45 0.30 2.60
C LEU A 475 14.14 1.05 2.31
N ILE A 476 13.73 1.17 1.04
CA ILE A 476 12.44 1.76 0.66
C ILE A 476 11.27 0.88 1.18
N LEU A 477 11.39 -0.45 1.14
CA LEU A 477 10.39 -1.35 1.70
C LEU A 477 10.26 -1.15 3.21
N VAL A 478 11.38 -1.10 3.94
CA VAL A 478 11.40 -0.81 5.38
C VAL A 478 10.77 0.55 5.68
N TYR A 479 11.14 1.59 4.92
CA TYR A 479 10.59 2.94 5.06
C TYR A 479 9.07 2.99 4.91
N HIS A 480 8.52 2.30 3.89
CA HIS A 480 7.08 2.28 3.67
C HIS A 480 6.36 1.46 4.73
N TRP A 481 6.92 0.32 5.13
CA TRP A 481 6.32 -0.57 6.12
C TRP A 481 6.27 0.07 7.51
N THR A 482 7.35 0.73 7.94
CA THR A 482 7.43 1.38 9.24
C THR A 482 6.71 2.74 9.32
N GLY A 483 6.22 3.28 8.19
CA GLY A 483 5.64 4.63 8.16
C GLY A 483 6.65 5.74 8.42
N ALA A 484 7.95 5.50 8.16
CA ALA A 484 9.05 6.42 8.47
C ALA A 484 9.03 7.73 7.64
N SER A 485 8.04 7.91 6.76
CA SER A 485 7.81 9.17 6.04
C SER A 485 7.49 10.36 6.97
N ARG A 486 7.12 10.09 8.22
CA ARG A 486 6.87 11.13 9.23
C ARG A 486 8.18 11.78 9.71
N ASP A 487 9.30 11.08 9.65
CA ASP A 487 10.61 11.58 10.07
C ASP A 487 11.35 12.25 8.90
N LEU A 488 11.67 13.55 9.06
CA LEU A 488 12.37 14.33 8.05
C LEU A 488 13.77 13.79 7.75
N ASN A 489 14.48 13.31 8.76
CA ASN A 489 15.83 12.81 8.61
C ASN A 489 15.86 11.59 7.68
N ILE A 490 14.92 10.67 7.88
CA ILE A 490 14.78 9.47 7.05
C ILE A 490 14.28 9.84 5.66
N TYR A 491 13.31 10.76 5.57
CA TYR A 491 12.78 11.26 4.30
C TYR A 491 13.87 11.81 3.38
N VAL A 492 14.78 12.63 3.91
CA VAL A 492 15.95 13.17 3.17
C VAL A 492 16.80 12.04 2.57
N GLY A 493 17.11 11.01 3.36
CA GLY A 493 17.84 9.84 2.90
C GLY A 493 17.10 9.09 1.79
N ILE A 494 15.82 8.81 1.96
CA ILE A 494 15.02 8.09 0.97
C ILE A 494 14.87 8.85 -0.35
N ARG A 495 14.74 10.18 -0.31
CA ARG A 495 14.73 11.00 -1.54
C ARG A 495 16.03 10.88 -2.35
N LEU A 496 17.19 10.78 -1.68
CA LEU A 496 18.45 10.49 -2.37
C LEU A 496 18.44 9.13 -3.06
N LEU A 497 17.81 8.12 -2.48
CA LEU A 497 17.70 6.80 -3.13
C LEU A 497 16.85 6.87 -4.39
N VAL A 498 15.76 7.65 -4.40
CA VAL A 498 14.93 7.88 -5.60
C VAL A 498 15.74 8.57 -6.69
N ALA A 499 16.48 9.63 -6.35
CA ALA A 499 17.41 10.31 -7.26
C ALA A 499 18.48 9.34 -7.82
N ALA A 500 18.98 8.42 -6.98
CA ALA A 500 19.96 7.41 -7.40
C ALA A 500 19.39 6.40 -8.40
N TYR A 501 18.09 6.05 -8.33
CA TYR A 501 17.43 5.25 -9.36
C TYR A 501 17.39 5.97 -10.71
N LEU A 502 17.08 7.27 -10.72
CA LEU A 502 17.06 8.07 -11.94
C LEU A 502 18.48 8.32 -12.48
N PHE A 503 19.48 8.49 -11.61
CA PHE A 503 20.88 8.46 -12.01
C PHE A 503 21.22 7.18 -12.76
N GLN A 504 20.87 6.01 -12.21
CA GLN A 504 21.14 4.71 -12.84
C GLN A 504 20.39 4.55 -14.17
N THR A 505 19.21 5.14 -14.31
CA THR A 505 18.48 5.19 -15.58
C THR A 505 19.28 5.96 -16.63
N GLY A 506 19.74 7.17 -16.29
CA GLY A 506 20.62 7.99 -17.14
C GLY A 506 21.92 7.25 -17.51
N PHE A 507 22.58 6.66 -16.52
CA PHE A 507 23.83 5.92 -16.68
C PHE A 507 23.65 4.70 -17.61
N GLY A 508 22.68 3.84 -17.32
CA GLY A 508 22.45 2.60 -18.06
C GLY A 508 22.09 2.83 -19.54
N HIS A 509 21.20 3.78 -19.80
CA HIS A 509 20.83 4.14 -21.18
C HIS A 509 21.93 4.94 -21.87
N GLY A 510 22.68 5.78 -21.17
CA GLY A 510 23.87 6.48 -21.66
C GLY A 510 24.94 5.50 -22.14
N VAL A 511 25.25 4.48 -21.33
CA VAL A 511 26.14 3.37 -21.73
C VAL A 511 25.61 2.62 -22.94
N PHE A 512 24.34 2.27 -22.95
CA PHE A 512 23.70 1.50 -24.02
C PHE A 512 23.74 2.22 -25.36
N PHE A 513 23.25 3.44 -25.45
CA PHE A 513 23.21 4.21 -26.70
C PHE A 513 24.58 4.62 -27.20
N SER A 514 25.55 4.85 -26.29
CA SER A 514 26.93 5.13 -26.65
C SER A 514 27.68 3.92 -27.19
N SER A 515 27.37 2.69 -26.71
CA SER A 515 28.07 1.47 -27.07
C SER A 515 27.39 0.67 -28.17
N LYS A 516 26.06 0.48 -28.09
CA LYS A 516 25.27 -0.37 -29.00
C LYS A 516 24.69 0.38 -30.19
N LYS A 517 24.41 1.67 -30.03
CA LYS A 517 23.82 2.57 -31.07
C LYS A 517 22.52 1.98 -31.69
N ASP A 518 21.77 1.18 -30.92
CA ASP A 518 20.49 0.59 -31.36
C ASP A 518 19.34 1.54 -31.05
N PHE A 519 18.78 2.15 -32.08
CA PHE A 519 17.63 3.05 -32.03
C PHE A 519 16.38 2.44 -32.66
N SER A 520 16.32 1.11 -32.77
CA SER A 520 15.18 0.41 -33.36
C SER A 520 13.89 0.61 -32.54
N PHE A 521 12.76 0.64 -33.24
CA PHE A 521 11.44 0.65 -32.60
C PHE A 521 11.24 -0.54 -31.65
N LYS A 522 11.80 -1.70 -31.98
CA LYS A 522 11.80 -2.89 -31.15
C LYS A 522 12.43 -2.62 -29.77
N ARG A 523 13.55 -1.87 -29.74
CA ARG A 523 14.21 -1.51 -28.48
C ARG A 523 13.33 -0.58 -27.63
N VAL A 524 12.73 0.44 -28.24
CA VAL A 524 11.84 1.37 -27.53
C VAL A 524 10.63 0.62 -26.98
N ALA A 525 9.96 -0.17 -27.79
CA ALA A 525 8.81 -0.98 -27.40
C ALA A 525 9.15 -1.94 -26.24
N ALA A 526 10.30 -2.64 -26.32
CA ALA A 526 10.72 -3.58 -25.27
C ALA A 526 10.99 -2.89 -23.93
N VAL A 527 11.58 -1.69 -23.93
CA VAL A 527 11.84 -0.94 -22.70
C VAL A 527 10.53 -0.41 -22.10
N LEU A 528 9.67 0.21 -22.92
CA LEU A 528 8.40 0.76 -22.45
C LEU A 528 7.46 -0.33 -21.92
N LEU A 529 7.37 -1.48 -22.60
CA LEU A 529 6.61 -2.64 -22.14
C LEU A 529 7.17 -3.15 -20.81
N ARG A 530 8.50 -3.31 -20.69
CA ARG A 530 9.12 -3.81 -19.47
C ARG A 530 8.87 -2.91 -18.26
N LEU A 531 8.80 -1.60 -18.46
CA LEU A 531 8.55 -0.63 -17.41
C LEU A 531 7.06 -0.54 -17.04
N ASN A 532 6.16 -0.55 -18.04
CA ASN A 532 4.79 -0.12 -17.83
C ASN A 532 3.75 -1.26 -17.82
N LEU A 533 4.09 -2.48 -18.23
CA LEU A 533 3.10 -3.56 -18.33
C LEU A 533 2.38 -3.82 -16.99
N LEU A 534 3.14 -3.91 -15.89
CA LEU A 534 2.60 -4.12 -14.56
C LEU A 534 1.83 -2.88 -14.05
N SER A 535 2.41 -1.69 -14.23
CA SER A 535 1.81 -0.43 -13.78
C SER A 535 0.54 -0.04 -14.53
N CYS A 536 0.36 -0.53 -15.77
CA CYS A 536 -0.87 -0.36 -16.54
C CYS A 536 -1.93 -1.42 -16.24
N ALA A 537 -1.52 -2.64 -15.81
CA ALA A 537 -2.46 -3.70 -15.50
C ALA A 537 -3.07 -3.56 -14.09
N LEU A 538 -2.27 -3.16 -13.11
CA LEU A 538 -2.69 -3.06 -11.72
C LEU A 538 -3.88 -2.12 -11.50
N PRO A 539 -3.95 -0.90 -12.06
CA PRO A 539 -5.10 -0.02 -11.87
C PRO A 539 -6.42 -0.73 -12.09
N PHE A 540 -6.57 -1.46 -13.18
CA PHE A 540 -7.80 -2.17 -13.50
C PHE A 540 -8.14 -3.32 -12.54
N PHE A 541 -7.13 -4.04 -12.04
CA PHE A 541 -7.35 -5.13 -11.07
C PHE A 541 -7.61 -4.60 -9.67
N MET A 542 -6.97 -3.48 -9.32
CA MET A 542 -7.03 -2.92 -7.97
C MET A 542 -8.05 -1.80 -7.83
N ASN A 543 -8.65 -1.34 -8.92
CA ASN A 543 -9.51 -0.16 -8.97
C ASN A 543 -8.80 1.06 -8.36
N THR A 544 -7.61 1.40 -8.89
CA THR A 544 -6.75 2.50 -8.41
C THR A 544 -6.33 3.41 -9.54
N ASP A 545 -6.00 4.65 -9.21
CA ASP A 545 -5.47 5.60 -10.18
C ASP A 545 -4.04 5.23 -10.66
N TYR A 546 -3.70 5.62 -11.89
CA TYR A 546 -2.36 5.44 -12.46
C TYR A 546 -1.27 6.20 -11.69
N MET A 547 -1.61 7.30 -11.03
CA MET A 547 -0.68 8.06 -10.18
C MET A 547 -0.12 7.23 -9.02
N PHE A 548 -0.85 6.21 -8.60
CA PHE A 548 -0.39 5.29 -7.56
C PHE A 548 0.93 4.62 -7.92
N TYR A 549 1.11 4.31 -9.21
CA TYR A 549 2.30 3.66 -9.75
C TYR A 549 3.20 4.61 -10.55
N TYR A 550 3.24 5.88 -10.18
CA TYR A 550 3.87 6.99 -10.91
C TYR A 550 5.34 6.75 -11.31
N PHE A 551 6.06 5.89 -10.58
CA PHE A 551 7.49 5.73 -10.78
C PHE A 551 7.83 5.11 -12.15
N ALA A 552 7.05 4.14 -12.63
CA ALA A 552 7.26 3.53 -13.93
C ALA A 552 7.04 4.51 -15.11
N PRO A 553 5.94 5.28 -15.17
CA PRO A 553 5.78 6.36 -16.15
C PRO A 553 6.88 7.43 -16.03
N LEU A 554 7.33 7.79 -14.82
CA LEU A 554 8.42 8.75 -14.62
C LEU A 554 9.74 8.27 -15.26
N VAL A 555 10.11 7.01 -15.03
CA VAL A 555 11.29 6.41 -15.67
C VAL A 555 11.11 6.30 -17.18
N SER A 556 9.91 6.01 -17.67
CA SER A 556 9.59 5.94 -19.09
C SER A 556 9.71 7.29 -19.77
N PHE A 557 9.26 8.36 -19.13
CA PHE A 557 9.43 9.72 -19.60
C PHE A 557 10.93 10.04 -19.77
N TRP A 558 11.75 9.81 -18.76
CA TRP A 558 13.18 10.07 -18.84
C TRP A 558 13.88 9.16 -19.86
N PHE A 559 13.45 7.91 -20.00
CA PHE A 559 13.93 7.05 -21.09
C PHE A 559 13.67 7.64 -22.47
N LEU A 560 12.46 8.18 -22.71
CA LEU A 560 12.11 8.80 -24.00
C LEU A 560 12.95 10.08 -24.28
N ILE A 561 13.20 10.88 -23.25
CA ILE A 561 14.11 12.06 -23.36
C ILE A 561 15.52 11.61 -23.72
N ILE A 562 16.06 10.58 -23.05
CA ILE A 562 17.37 10.03 -23.35
C ILE A 562 17.40 9.47 -24.77
N TYR A 563 16.39 8.71 -25.17
CA TYR A 563 16.28 8.20 -26.55
C TYR A 563 16.27 9.32 -27.57
N ALA A 564 15.45 10.34 -27.40
CA ALA A 564 15.40 11.49 -28.29
C ALA A 564 16.75 12.24 -28.37
N LEU A 565 17.40 12.44 -27.23
CA LEU A 565 18.73 13.05 -27.13
C LEU A 565 19.78 12.35 -28.01
N PHE A 566 19.78 11.01 -28.02
CA PHE A 566 20.75 10.25 -28.82
C PHE A 566 20.27 10.01 -30.27
N ALA A 567 18.97 9.88 -30.52
CA ALA A 567 18.42 9.61 -31.84
C ALA A 567 18.45 10.82 -32.76
N VAL A 568 18.10 12.02 -32.24
CA VAL A 568 18.13 13.27 -33.01
C VAL A 568 19.59 13.63 -33.32
N GLY A 569 19.92 13.81 -34.57
CA GLY A 569 21.27 14.13 -35.02
C GLY A 569 22.29 13.03 -34.68
N GLN A 570 21.92 11.76 -34.84
CA GLN A 570 22.71 10.56 -34.54
C GLN A 570 24.15 10.64 -35.07
N LYS A 571 24.37 11.21 -36.27
CA LYS A 571 25.68 11.40 -36.91
C LYS A 571 26.66 12.23 -36.11
N TYR A 572 26.18 13.10 -35.21
CA TYR A 572 27.03 13.94 -34.35
C TYR A 572 27.39 13.28 -33.03
N ASN A 573 26.80 12.13 -32.69
CA ASN A 573 27.04 11.48 -31.41
C ASN A 573 28.46 10.96 -31.26
N ASP A 574 29.22 10.74 -32.35
CA ASP A 574 30.63 10.31 -32.29
C ASP A 574 31.58 11.42 -31.83
N ASN A 575 31.19 12.69 -32.07
CA ASN A 575 31.91 13.83 -31.55
C ASN A 575 31.49 14.10 -30.08
N THR A 576 32.44 13.96 -29.16
CA THR A 576 32.16 14.13 -27.72
C THR A 576 31.70 15.55 -27.38
N TRP A 577 32.26 16.57 -27.99
CA TRP A 577 31.86 17.95 -27.74
C TRP A 577 30.45 18.27 -28.26
N ALA A 578 30.14 17.78 -29.46
CA ALA A 578 28.80 17.93 -30.01
C ALA A 578 27.76 17.21 -29.14
N LEU A 579 28.10 16.01 -28.61
CA LEU A 579 27.21 15.28 -27.72
C LEU A 579 27.06 16.00 -26.38
N MET A 580 28.13 16.53 -25.79
CA MET A 580 28.04 17.34 -24.56
C MET A 580 27.22 18.61 -24.79
N GLY A 581 27.32 19.26 -25.94
CA GLY A 581 26.46 20.39 -26.33
C GLY A 581 25.00 20.01 -26.39
N LYS A 582 24.67 18.85 -26.99
CA LYS A 582 23.29 18.31 -27.01
C LYS A 582 22.74 18.05 -25.60
N ILE A 583 23.57 17.47 -24.73
CA ILE A 583 23.20 17.20 -23.33
C ILE A 583 22.93 18.54 -22.60
N ALA A 584 23.81 19.53 -22.73
CA ALA A 584 23.64 20.83 -22.10
C ALA A 584 22.35 21.54 -22.57
N VAL A 585 22.10 21.53 -23.88
CA VAL A 585 20.86 22.09 -24.47
C VAL A 585 19.64 21.36 -23.97
N SER A 586 19.64 20.01 -23.92
CA SER A 586 18.53 19.23 -23.40
C SER A 586 18.31 19.46 -21.90
N ALA A 587 19.37 19.57 -21.12
CA ALA A 587 19.29 19.84 -19.68
C ALA A 587 18.76 21.25 -19.35
N ALA A 588 18.97 22.21 -20.22
CA ALA A 588 18.40 23.55 -20.09
C ALA A 588 16.94 23.63 -20.56
N ILE A 589 16.64 23.04 -21.71
CA ILE A 589 15.33 23.18 -22.36
C ILE A 589 14.28 22.27 -21.71
N CYS A 590 14.61 21.01 -21.43
CA CYS A 590 13.61 20.03 -20.99
C CYS A 590 12.99 20.38 -19.63
N PRO A 591 13.76 20.66 -18.56
CA PRO A 591 13.16 21.11 -17.31
C PRO A 591 12.40 22.44 -17.46
N GLY A 592 12.97 23.39 -18.21
CA GLY A 592 12.31 24.67 -18.47
C GLY A 592 10.97 24.52 -19.20
N ALA A 593 10.92 23.69 -20.22
CA ALA A 593 9.68 23.41 -20.94
C ALA A 593 8.62 22.73 -20.08
N MET A 594 9.03 21.81 -19.17
CA MET A 594 8.10 21.08 -18.33
C MET A 594 7.59 21.89 -17.14
N LEU A 595 8.42 22.79 -16.57
CA LEU A 595 8.08 23.53 -15.36
C LEU A 595 7.47 24.91 -15.62
N TRP A 596 7.86 25.59 -16.72
CA TRP A 596 7.52 26.98 -16.95
C TRP A 596 6.67 27.22 -18.20
N THR A 597 6.32 26.17 -18.93
CA THR A 597 5.46 26.29 -20.12
C THR A 597 4.25 25.34 -20.02
N PRO A 598 3.17 25.58 -20.77
CA PRO A 598 2.00 24.72 -20.78
C PRO A 598 2.18 23.39 -21.55
N VAL A 599 3.41 23.03 -21.93
CA VAL A 599 3.68 21.81 -22.73
C VAL A 599 3.21 20.56 -22.00
N LEU A 600 3.48 20.44 -20.68
CA LEU A 600 3.06 19.30 -19.88
C LEU A 600 1.53 19.24 -19.77
N GLU A 601 0.89 20.38 -19.59
CA GLU A 601 -0.57 20.49 -19.58
C GLU A 601 -1.19 20.05 -20.92
N TRP A 602 -0.63 20.47 -22.06
CA TRP A 602 -1.09 20.01 -23.36
C TRP A 602 -0.93 18.48 -23.53
N VAL A 603 0.17 17.92 -23.05
CA VAL A 603 0.38 16.47 -23.08
C VAL A 603 -0.66 15.75 -22.22
N PHE A 604 -0.96 16.26 -21.02
CA PHE A 604 -1.95 15.64 -20.13
C PHE A 604 -3.37 15.81 -20.67
N ASN A 605 -3.71 16.95 -21.23
CA ASN A 605 -4.99 17.14 -21.92
C ASN A 605 -5.15 16.18 -23.11
N ALA A 606 -4.07 15.91 -23.86
CA ALA A 606 -4.10 14.91 -24.93
C ALA A 606 -4.24 13.48 -24.38
N LEU A 607 -3.59 13.15 -23.25
CA LEU A 607 -3.74 11.85 -22.58
C LEU A 607 -5.16 11.67 -22.04
N ASN A 608 -5.74 12.70 -21.45
CA ASN A 608 -7.14 12.67 -21.00
C ASN A 608 -8.09 12.51 -22.17
N LEU A 609 -7.90 13.30 -23.25
CA LEU A 609 -8.75 13.21 -24.44
C LEU A 609 -8.73 11.81 -25.09
N VAL A 610 -7.53 11.20 -25.19
CA VAL A 610 -7.35 9.92 -25.90
C VAL A 610 -7.58 8.72 -24.98
N PHE A 611 -7.04 8.75 -23.76
CA PHE A 611 -7.02 7.58 -22.87
C PHE A 611 -7.85 7.74 -21.59
N ARG A 612 -8.51 8.88 -21.39
CA ARG A 612 -9.25 9.22 -20.17
C ARG A 612 -8.38 9.15 -18.90
N ILE A 613 -7.08 9.39 -19.04
CA ILE A 613 -6.15 9.41 -17.91
C ILE A 613 -6.05 10.84 -17.40
N GLU A 614 -6.47 11.06 -16.15
CA GLU A 614 -6.38 12.35 -15.48
C GLU A 614 -5.16 12.34 -14.56
N TRP A 615 -4.17 13.13 -14.88
CA TRP A 615 -2.97 13.29 -14.06
C TRP A 615 -2.90 14.69 -13.47
N ASP A 616 -2.59 14.77 -12.18
CA ASP A 616 -2.35 16.04 -11.51
C ASP A 616 -1.08 16.70 -12.05
N LEU A 617 -1.26 17.89 -12.64
CA LEU A 617 -0.17 18.65 -13.25
C LEU A 617 0.87 19.08 -12.20
N HIS A 618 0.41 19.52 -11.00
CA HIS A 618 1.27 20.02 -9.95
C HIS A 618 2.16 18.91 -9.38
N GLU A 619 1.58 17.77 -9.13
CA GLU A 619 2.30 16.59 -8.66
C GLU A 619 3.37 16.12 -9.65
N TRP A 620 3.06 16.14 -10.95
CA TRP A 620 4.03 15.76 -11.98
C TRP A 620 5.14 16.80 -12.16
N GLN A 621 4.82 18.10 -12.16
CA GLN A 621 5.81 19.16 -12.19
C GLN A 621 6.77 19.05 -10.99
N PHE A 622 6.23 18.82 -9.81
CA PHE A 622 7.03 18.57 -8.60
C PHE A 622 8.00 17.40 -8.79
N ARG A 623 7.53 16.26 -9.27
CA ARG A 623 8.36 15.03 -9.43
C ARG A 623 9.41 15.18 -10.53
N LEU A 624 9.05 15.79 -11.65
CA LEU A 624 9.98 16.02 -12.76
C LEU A 624 11.05 17.06 -12.40
N GLY A 625 10.67 18.12 -11.69
CA GLY A 625 11.59 19.16 -11.25
C GLY A 625 12.58 18.69 -10.19
N LEU A 626 12.13 17.80 -9.31
CA LEU A 626 12.92 17.36 -8.16
C LEU A 626 14.15 16.53 -8.55
N ASP A 627 14.02 15.64 -9.53
CA ASP A 627 15.06 14.64 -9.85
C ASP A 627 15.59 14.74 -11.31
N GLY A 628 15.23 15.79 -12.06
CA GLY A 628 15.53 15.88 -13.49
C GLY A 628 17.02 16.01 -13.80
N LEU A 629 17.76 16.82 -13.06
CA LEU A 629 19.18 17.08 -13.31
C LEU A 629 20.06 15.85 -13.09
N ILE A 630 19.72 15.01 -12.15
CA ILE A 630 20.51 13.82 -11.81
C ILE A 630 20.54 12.79 -12.97
N VAL A 631 19.52 12.76 -13.81
CA VAL A 631 19.50 11.92 -15.00
C VAL A 631 20.60 12.30 -15.97
N TYR A 632 20.82 13.60 -16.18
CA TYR A 632 21.88 14.09 -17.05
C TYR A 632 23.29 13.81 -16.49
N VAL A 633 23.46 13.90 -15.17
CA VAL A 633 24.71 13.47 -14.51
C VAL A 633 24.96 11.98 -14.81
N GLY A 634 23.92 11.14 -14.72
CA GLY A 634 24.00 9.73 -15.08
C GLY A 634 24.39 9.51 -16.53
N ILE A 635 23.81 10.24 -17.49
CA ILE A 635 24.15 10.16 -18.92
C ILE A 635 25.64 10.49 -19.15
N ILE A 636 26.12 11.60 -18.56
CA ILE A 636 27.52 12.03 -18.68
C ILE A 636 28.45 10.95 -18.14
N MET A 637 28.17 10.40 -16.98
CA MET A 637 28.96 9.30 -16.40
C MET A 637 28.93 8.04 -17.29
N GLY A 638 27.74 7.71 -17.87
CA GLY A 638 27.62 6.59 -18.80
C GLY A 638 28.50 6.76 -20.05
N ILE A 639 28.49 7.95 -20.65
CA ILE A 639 29.36 8.29 -21.80
C ILE A 639 30.83 8.23 -21.40
N ALA A 640 31.20 8.82 -20.26
CA ALA A 640 32.58 8.80 -19.75
C ALA A 640 33.08 7.37 -19.55
N SER A 641 32.25 6.47 -19.02
CA SER A 641 32.63 5.06 -18.80
C SER A 641 32.93 4.28 -20.08
N VAL A 642 32.33 4.70 -21.22
CA VAL A 642 32.53 4.04 -22.53
C VAL A 642 33.68 4.65 -23.30
N ARG A 643 33.86 5.99 -23.24
CA ARG A 643 34.74 6.72 -24.15
C ARG A 643 36.11 7.04 -23.60
N THR A 644 36.27 7.20 -22.30
CA THR A 644 37.50 7.69 -21.72
C THR A 644 38.32 6.60 -21.04
N LYS A 645 39.51 6.31 -21.62
CA LYS A 645 40.56 5.60 -20.89
C LYS A 645 40.97 6.37 -19.61
N ILE A 646 40.76 7.68 -19.63
CA ILE A 646 40.95 8.59 -18.50
C ILE A 646 39.99 8.27 -17.33
N TYR A 647 38.74 7.90 -17.59
CA TYR A 647 37.80 7.48 -16.56
C TYR A 647 38.37 6.33 -15.71
N ASN A 648 38.89 5.29 -16.36
CA ASN A 648 39.54 4.19 -15.65
C ASN A 648 40.80 4.63 -14.92
N LYS A 649 41.63 5.53 -15.50
CA LYS A 649 42.91 5.97 -14.96
C LYS A 649 42.72 6.92 -13.76
N ILE A 650 41.82 7.90 -13.85
CA ILE A 650 41.56 8.84 -12.73
C ILE A 650 40.93 8.07 -11.55
N LEU A 651 39.97 7.19 -11.85
CA LEU A 651 39.39 6.35 -10.83
C LEU A 651 40.40 5.35 -10.23
N THR A 652 41.44 4.89 -10.95
CA THR A 652 42.40 3.91 -10.42
C THR A 652 43.59 4.53 -9.65
N GLN A 653 44.00 5.77 -9.92
CA GLN A 653 45.15 6.39 -9.27
C GLN A 653 44.82 7.25 -8.04
N SER A 654 43.58 7.71 -7.90
CA SER A 654 43.16 8.62 -6.82
C SER A 654 42.05 8.05 -5.94
N TYR A 655 41.83 6.74 -5.97
CA TYR A 655 40.68 6.09 -5.28
C TYR A 655 40.63 6.34 -3.78
N GLY A 656 41.75 6.30 -3.11
CA GLY A 656 41.81 6.48 -1.67
C GLY A 656 41.26 7.84 -1.24
N LEU A 657 41.75 8.91 -1.83
CA LEU A 657 41.36 10.29 -1.51
C LEU A 657 39.93 10.57 -1.98
N ALA A 658 39.56 10.14 -3.21
CA ALA A 658 38.19 10.29 -3.73
C ALA A 658 37.20 9.49 -2.91
N GLY A 659 37.54 8.28 -2.45
CA GLY A 659 36.71 7.46 -1.58
C GLY A 659 36.49 8.08 -0.21
N ILE A 660 37.56 8.62 0.42
CA ILE A 660 37.47 9.32 1.71
C ILE A 660 36.59 10.57 1.56
N ALA A 661 36.82 11.39 0.53
CA ALA A 661 35.98 12.56 0.25
C ALA A 661 34.52 12.15 0.00
N GLY A 662 34.30 11.03 -0.69
CA GLY A 662 32.99 10.46 -0.90
C GLY A 662 32.31 10.04 0.39
N ILE A 663 33.01 9.31 1.26
CA ILE A 663 32.47 8.88 2.57
C ILE A 663 32.11 10.12 3.42
N LEU A 664 32.91 11.17 3.41
CA LEU A 664 32.65 12.39 4.17
C LEU A 664 31.52 13.25 3.55
N SER A 665 31.36 13.22 2.23
CA SER A 665 30.36 14.03 1.53
C SER A 665 28.91 13.59 1.85
N ILE A 666 28.68 12.31 2.11
CA ILE A 666 27.35 11.77 2.40
C ILE A 666 26.78 12.30 3.72
N PRO A 667 27.45 12.11 4.88
CA PRO A 667 26.96 12.62 6.16
C PRO A 667 26.97 14.15 6.19
N LEU A 668 27.93 14.82 5.53
CA LEU A 668 27.96 16.27 5.43
C LEU A 668 26.75 16.81 4.67
N TYR A 669 26.43 16.23 3.52
CA TYR A 669 25.24 16.60 2.78
C TYR A 669 23.97 16.38 3.61
N TRP A 670 23.85 15.21 4.24
CA TRP A 670 22.70 14.89 5.08
C TRP A 670 22.56 15.86 6.25
N TRP A 671 23.66 16.18 6.93
CA TRP A 671 23.65 17.15 8.02
C TRP A 671 23.23 18.55 7.55
N ILE A 672 23.76 19.04 6.43
CA ILE A 672 23.38 20.34 5.85
C ILE A 672 21.91 20.34 5.44
N ALA A 673 21.45 19.29 4.78
CA ALA A 673 20.07 19.16 4.31
C ALA A 673 19.08 19.18 5.49
N VAL A 674 19.38 18.45 6.57
CA VAL A 674 18.53 18.37 7.76
C VAL A 674 18.58 19.65 8.56
N SER A 675 19.77 20.25 8.78
CA SER A 675 19.92 21.47 9.58
C SER A 675 19.28 22.71 8.95
N LYS A 676 19.09 22.72 7.63
CA LYS A 676 18.47 23.85 6.90
C LYS A 676 17.00 23.65 6.60
N ALA A 677 16.46 22.45 6.76
CA ALA A 677 15.08 22.13 6.46
C ALA A 677 14.29 21.98 7.78
N GLU A 678 13.34 22.83 8.03
CA GLU A 678 12.34 22.66 9.10
C GLU A 678 11.19 21.76 8.61
N LYS A 679 10.86 21.87 7.34
CA LYS A 679 9.79 21.12 6.67
C LYS A 679 10.30 20.41 5.41
N LYS A 680 9.56 19.40 4.98
CA LYS A 680 9.89 18.67 3.72
C LYS A 680 10.02 19.62 2.51
N GLN A 681 9.21 20.67 2.45
CA GLN A 681 9.24 21.66 1.37
C GLN A 681 10.57 22.41 1.25
N ASP A 682 11.19 22.74 2.39
CA ASP A 682 12.48 23.46 2.40
C ASP A 682 13.58 22.59 1.80
N TYR A 683 13.58 21.30 2.11
CA TYR A 683 14.52 20.33 1.54
C TYR A 683 14.35 20.19 0.03
N THR A 684 13.11 20.22 -0.48
CA THR A 684 12.85 20.02 -1.91
C THR A 684 13.46 21.12 -2.79
N ALA A 685 13.71 22.31 -2.26
CA ALA A 685 14.41 23.39 -2.98
C ALA A 685 15.91 23.13 -3.17
N LEU A 686 16.56 22.44 -2.22
CA LEU A 686 18.00 22.12 -2.27
C LEU A 686 18.28 20.85 -3.06
N HIS A 687 17.38 19.90 -3.02
CA HIS A 687 17.56 18.55 -3.55
C HIS A 687 17.96 18.51 -5.05
N PRO A 688 17.28 19.23 -5.97
CA PRO A 688 17.56 19.15 -7.40
C PRO A 688 19.01 19.51 -7.76
N ILE A 689 19.57 20.46 -7.02
CA ILE A 689 20.90 21.03 -7.33
C ILE A 689 22.01 20.20 -6.69
N PHE A 690 21.84 19.74 -5.45
CA PHE A 690 22.93 19.18 -4.67
C PHE A 690 22.88 17.64 -4.50
N SER A 691 21.83 16.97 -4.94
CA SER A 691 21.65 15.51 -4.79
C SER A 691 22.74 14.68 -5.49
N PHE A 692 23.39 15.23 -6.52
CA PHE A 692 24.47 14.55 -7.21
C PHE A 692 25.72 14.35 -6.32
N ILE A 693 25.95 15.22 -5.33
CA ILE A 693 27.15 15.16 -4.46
C ILE A 693 27.20 13.83 -3.67
N PRO A 694 26.20 13.46 -2.85
CA PRO A 694 26.25 12.21 -2.11
C PRO A 694 26.15 10.98 -3.03
N ILE A 695 25.51 11.07 -4.20
CA ILE A 695 25.45 9.98 -5.17
C ILE A 695 26.85 9.71 -5.76
N MET A 696 27.55 10.76 -6.17
CA MET A 696 28.95 10.65 -6.63
C MET A 696 29.88 10.22 -5.51
N GLY A 697 29.65 10.70 -4.29
CA GLY A 697 30.33 10.27 -3.08
C GLY A 697 30.18 8.77 -2.83
N PHE A 698 28.97 8.24 -2.94
CA PHE A 698 28.71 6.80 -2.82
C PHE A 698 29.47 6.00 -3.89
N ILE A 699 29.45 6.44 -5.15
CA ILE A 699 30.17 5.78 -6.24
C ILE A 699 31.67 5.75 -5.95
N ALA A 700 32.25 6.87 -5.50
CA ALA A 700 33.65 6.96 -5.15
C ALA A 700 34.00 6.02 -3.99
N ALA A 701 33.23 6.05 -2.91
CA ALA A 701 33.40 5.19 -1.75
C ALA A 701 33.27 3.70 -2.09
N ARG A 702 32.28 3.33 -2.89
CA ARG A 702 31.99 1.94 -3.30
C ARG A 702 33.09 1.34 -4.19
N ASN A 703 33.82 2.19 -4.92
CA ASN A 703 34.90 1.79 -5.82
C ASN A 703 36.31 2.07 -5.30
N MET A 704 36.43 2.46 -4.03
CA MET A 704 37.66 2.88 -3.39
C MET A 704 38.78 1.80 -3.42
N PHE A 705 38.40 0.55 -3.22
CA PHE A 705 39.34 -0.58 -3.21
C PHE A 705 39.01 -1.59 -4.32
N PRO A 706 40.01 -2.27 -4.91
CA PRO A 706 39.80 -3.34 -5.89
C PRO A 706 38.92 -4.46 -5.37
N MET A 707 39.07 -4.81 -4.08
CA MET A 707 38.20 -5.80 -3.42
C MET A 707 36.73 -5.36 -3.41
N ALA A 708 36.43 -4.10 -3.09
CA ALA A 708 35.09 -3.56 -3.10
C ALA A 708 34.46 -3.61 -4.50
N ARG A 709 35.23 -3.48 -5.58
CA ARG A 709 34.76 -3.57 -6.96
C ARG A 709 34.39 -4.99 -7.40
N THR A 710 35.04 -5.99 -6.84
CA THR A 710 34.89 -7.40 -7.25
C THR A 710 33.88 -8.17 -6.38
N TRP A 711 33.60 -7.68 -5.19
CA TRP A 711 32.63 -8.30 -4.29
C TRP A 711 31.29 -7.57 -4.32
N TYR A 712 30.19 -8.32 -4.27
CA TYR A 712 28.83 -7.79 -4.21
C TYR A 712 27.90 -8.69 -3.39
N SER A 713 26.85 -8.13 -2.84
CA SER A 713 25.83 -8.88 -2.12
C SER A 713 24.89 -9.59 -3.10
N ARG A 714 24.85 -10.92 -3.03
CA ARG A 714 24.00 -11.74 -3.87
C ARG A 714 22.50 -11.50 -3.59
N SER A 715 22.15 -11.29 -2.32
CA SER A 715 20.76 -11.00 -1.94
C SER A 715 20.30 -9.65 -2.50
N PHE A 716 21.09 -8.61 -2.32
CA PHE A 716 20.71 -7.30 -2.87
C PHE A 716 20.72 -7.29 -4.39
N ALA A 717 21.69 -7.92 -5.05
CA ALA A 717 21.67 -8.03 -6.52
C ALA A 717 20.46 -8.80 -7.03
N TRP A 718 19.95 -9.78 -6.27
CA TRP A 718 18.72 -10.50 -6.60
C TRP A 718 17.49 -9.60 -6.46
N ILE A 719 17.34 -8.86 -5.36
CA ILE A 719 16.26 -7.87 -5.16
C ILE A 719 16.34 -6.78 -6.24
N GLY A 720 17.55 -6.32 -6.58
CA GLY A 720 17.74 -5.28 -7.59
C GLY A 720 17.28 -5.67 -9.00
N ARG A 721 17.32 -6.96 -9.34
CA ARG A 721 16.79 -7.45 -10.63
C ARG A 721 15.27 -7.42 -10.72
N CYS A 722 14.56 -7.53 -9.61
CA CYS A 722 13.10 -7.42 -9.53
C CYS A 722 12.64 -6.16 -8.77
N SER A 723 13.48 -5.11 -8.72
CA SER A 723 13.21 -3.91 -7.93
C SER A 723 11.96 -3.15 -8.39
N LEU A 724 11.61 -3.17 -9.67
CA LEU A 724 10.40 -2.56 -10.18
C LEU A 724 9.15 -3.28 -9.67
N GLU A 725 9.15 -4.61 -9.72
CA GLU A 725 8.04 -5.44 -9.24
C GLU A 725 7.91 -5.36 -7.72
N THR A 726 9.02 -5.42 -6.98
CA THR A 726 8.97 -5.25 -5.51
C THR A 726 8.47 -3.86 -5.12
N PHE A 727 8.84 -2.82 -5.87
CA PHE A 727 8.33 -1.47 -5.63
C PHE A 727 6.82 -1.39 -5.90
N THR A 728 6.34 -2.01 -6.98
CA THR A 728 4.94 -1.89 -7.39
C THR A 728 4.02 -2.81 -6.58
N LEU A 729 4.42 -4.07 -6.36
CA LEU A 729 3.60 -5.06 -5.66
C LEU A 729 3.57 -4.85 -4.14
N GLN A 730 4.56 -4.12 -3.56
CA GLN A 730 4.54 -3.83 -2.12
C GLN A 730 3.26 -3.14 -1.67
N PHE A 731 2.66 -2.34 -2.53
CA PHE A 731 1.46 -1.57 -2.20
C PHE A 731 0.25 -2.45 -1.87
N HIS A 732 0.26 -3.72 -2.29
CA HIS A 732 -0.87 -4.63 -2.17
C HIS A 732 -0.56 -5.96 -1.47
N ILE A 733 0.72 -6.36 -1.33
CA ILE A 733 1.10 -7.63 -0.69
C ILE A 733 1.88 -7.41 0.61
N LEU A 734 2.52 -6.26 0.80
CA LEU A 734 3.24 -5.91 2.02
C LEU A 734 2.52 -4.79 2.79
N LEU A 735 2.03 -3.83 2.04
CA LEU A 735 1.15 -2.77 2.51
C LEU A 735 -0.29 -3.11 2.12
N ALA A 736 -1.22 -2.36 2.63
CA ALA A 736 -2.64 -2.47 2.32
C ALA A 736 -3.32 -1.10 2.43
N ALA A 737 -4.62 -1.04 2.12
CA ALA A 737 -5.43 0.15 2.26
C ALA A 737 -4.78 1.37 1.61
N ASP A 738 -4.46 1.23 0.32
CA ASP A 738 -3.85 2.28 -0.49
C ASP A 738 -2.60 2.90 0.16
N THR A 739 -1.71 2.05 0.63
CA THR A 739 -0.46 2.37 1.34
C THR A 739 -0.61 2.96 2.75
N ARG A 740 -1.82 3.15 3.23
CA ARG A 740 -2.06 3.71 4.58
C ARG A 740 -1.86 2.67 5.68
N GLY A 741 -2.08 1.38 5.36
CA GLY A 741 -1.97 0.26 6.29
C GLY A 741 -0.91 -0.77 5.93
N LEU A 742 -0.85 -1.79 6.79
CA LEU A 742 -0.03 -3.00 6.65
C LEU A 742 -0.95 -4.19 6.41
N LEU A 743 -0.48 -5.13 5.60
CA LEU A 743 -1.12 -6.43 5.47
C LEU A 743 -0.74 -7.29 6.68
N LEU A 744 -1.73 -7.84 7.37
CA LEU A 744 -1.59 -8.70 8.54
C LEU A 744 -2.24 -10.06 8.29
N LEU A 745 -1.93 -11.02 9.16
CA LEU A 745 -2.54 -12.35 9.16
C LEU A 745 -3.43 -12.49 10.40
N ASP A 746 -4.71 -12.81 10.22
CA ASP A 746 -5.69 -12.93 11.31
C ASP A 746 -5.31 -13.94 12.40
N ILE A 747 -4.49 -14.93 12.05
CA ILE A 747 -4.01 -15.94 13.00
C ILE A 747 -3.07 -15.37 14.06
N PHE A 748 -2.61 -14.14 13.93
CA PHE A 748 -1.68 -13.49 14.83
C PHE A 748 -2.29 -12.20 15.37
N GLN A 749 -3.29 -12.32 16.21
CA GLN A 749 -3.86 -11.17 16.92
C GLN A 749 -3.09 -10.94 18.22
N GLY A 750 -2.75 -9.72 18.57
CA GLY A 750 -2.02 -9.42 19.79
C GLY A 750 -1.80 -7.94 20.09
N ASP A 751 -0.96 -7.71 21.04
CA ASP A 751 -0.78 -6.49 21.81
C ASP A 751 0.11 -5.40 21.18
N GLY A 752 0.54 -5.54 19.94
CA GLY A 752 1.48 -4.58 19.31
C GLY A 752 2.94 -4.74 19.75
N SER A 753 3.30 -5.70 20.59
CA SER A 753 4.68 -5.94 21.04
C SER A 753 5.60 -6.42 19.91
N LEU A 754 6.92 -6.44 20.15
CA LEU A 754 7.92 -6.85 19.15
C LEU A 754 7.67 -8.25 18.55
N LEU A 755 7.09 -9.17 19.33
CA LEU A 755 6.78 -10.53 18.87
C LEU A 755 5.32 -10.72 18.50
N CYS A 756 4.57 -9.62 18.33
CA CYS A 756 3.17 -9.63 18.00
C CYS A 756 2.90 -9.79 16.49
N ASP A 757 1.64 -9.64 16.14
CA ASP A 757 1.04 -9.84 14.83
C ASP A 757 1.82 -9.24 13.68
N ARG A 758 2.22 -7.99 13.81
CA ARG A 758 2.92 -7.21 12.81
C ARG A 758 4.25 -7.85 12.41
N TRP A 759 5.05 -8.27 13.41
CA TRP A 759 6.35 -8.89 13.20
C TRP A 759 6.25 -10.34 12.72
N ARG A 760 5.33 -11.11 13.29
CA ARG A 760 5.07 -12.49 12.84
C ARG A 760 4.54 -12.52 11.43
N ALA A 761 3.59 -11.64 11.11
CA ALA A 761 3.08 -11.47 9.76
C ALA A 761 4.19 -11.07 8.77
N LEU A 762 5.09 -10.14 9.15
CA LEU A 762 6.21 -9.71 8.32
C LEU A 762 7.15 -10.88 7.96
N VAL A 763 7.48 -11.72 8.93
CA VAL A 763 8.37 -12.88 8.72
C VAL A 763 7.79 -13.87 7.71
N ILE A 764 6.46 -13.99 7.63
CA ILE A 764 5.80 -14.88 6.66
C ILE A 764 5.57 -14.16 5.33
N ILE A 765 5.08 -12.94 5.36
CA ILE A 765 4.69 -12.20 4.15
C ILE A 765 5.90 -11.81 3.30
N VAL A 766 7.01 -11.35 3.90
CA VAL A 766 8.17 -10.85 3.14
C VAL A 766 8.79 -11.91 2.22
N PRO A 767 9.06 -13.14 2.66
CA PRO A 767 9.58 -14.16 1.74
C PRO A 767 8.63 -14.48 0.58
N ILE A 768 7.33 -14.57 0.85
CA ILE A 768 6.29 -14.82 -0.16
C ILE A 768 6.22 -13.64 -1.14
N PHE A 769 6.18 -12.43 -0.64
CA PHE A 769 6.17 -11.21 -1.43
C PHE A 769 7.39 -11.09 -2.35
N LEU A 770 8.59 -11.30 -1.82
CA LEU A 770 9.83 -11.26 -2.60
C LEU A 770 9.86 -12.36 -3.67
N TRP A 771 9.37 -13.55 -3.34
CA TRP A 771 9.28 -14.65 -4.30
C TRP A 771 8.28 -14.34 -5.42
N ILE A 772 7.06 -13.87 -5.10
CA ILE A 772 6.05 -13.44 -6.09
C ILE A 772 6.64 -12.35 -6.98
N SER A 773 7.27 -11.33 -6.40
CA SER A 773 7.87 -10.21 -7.15
C SER A 773 8.93 -10.70 -8.14
N SER A 774 9.77 -11.65 -7.73
CA SER A 774 10.77 -12.26 -8.62
C SER A 774 10.13 -13.06 -9.75
N ARG A 775 9.06 -13.83 -9.48
CA ARG A 775 8.34 -14.58 -10.52
C ARG A 775 7.63 -13.67 -11.51
N VAL A 776 6.99 -12.61 -11.02
CA VAL A 776 6.34 -11.59 -11.87
C VAL A 776 7.38 -10.86 -12.72
N ALA A 777 8.58 -10.59 -12.21
CA ALA A 777 9.66 -9.98 -12.96
C ALA A 777 10.15 -10.86 -14.13
N ASP A 778 10.33 -12.17 -13.87
CA ASP A 778 10.68 -13.15 -14.90
C ASP A 778 9.56 -13.25 -15.95
N ALA A 779 8.31 -13.35 -15.52
CA ALA A 779 7.12 -13.42 -16.37
C ALA A 779 6.95 -12.17 -17.24
N THR A 780 7.10 -10.99 -16.68
CA THR A 780 7.09 -9.72 -17.43
C THR A 780 8.17 -9.72 -18.52
N GLY A 781 9.38 -10.19 -18.17
CA GLY A 781 10.47 -10.34 -19.13
C GLY A 781 10.15 -11.32 -20.27
N GLY A 782 9.50 -12.45 -19.96
CA GLY A 782 9.00 -13.44 -20.94
C GLY A 782 7.91 -12.85 -21.85
N MET A 783 6.94 -12.15 -21.26
CA MET A 783 5.87 -11.47 -22.01
C MET A 783 6.42 -10.40 -22.97
N VAL A 784 7.39 -9.60 -22.54
CA VAL A 784 8.05 -8.62 -23.41
C VAL A 784 8.74 -9.30 -24.58
N LYS A 785 9.46 -10.40 -24.35
CA LYS A 785 10.06 -11.20 -25.44
C LYS A 785 8.99 -11.72 -26.39
N LEU A 786 7.89 -12.25 -25.88
CA LEU A 786 6.78 -12.76 -26.68
C LEU A 786 6.16 -11.65 -27.54
N LEU A 787 5.89 -10.50 -26.96
CA LEU A 787 5.27 -9.36 -27.64
C LEU A 787 6.18 -8.70 -28.68
N THR A 788 7.51 -8.75 -28.45
CA THR A 788 8.50 -8.16 -29.37
C THR A 788 9.19 -9.18 -30.28
N LYS A 789 8.72 -10.44 -30.26
CA LYS A 789 9.28 -11.54 -31.08
C LYS A 789 9.09 -11.24 -32.56
N ASP A 790 10.12 -11.51 -33.33
CA ASP A 790 10.06 -11.45 -34.80
C ASP A 790 9.76 -12.83 -35.37
N TRP A 791 8.45 -13.11 -35.51
CA TRP A 791 7.97 -14.40 -35.94
C TRP A 791 8.41 -14.76 -37.38
N ALA A 792 8.55 -13.76 -38.27
CA ALA A 792 8.97 -14.00 -39.65
C ALA A 792 10.43 -14.43 -39.73
N ALA A 793 11.31 -13.83 -38.94
CA ALA A 793 12.73 -14.22 -38.91
C ALA A 793 12.92 -15.62 -38.31
N GLU A 794 12.06 -16.04 -37.39
CA GLU A 794 12.15 -17.35 -36.74
C GLU A 794 11.59 -18.46 -37.64
N GLU A 795 10.49 -18.22 -38.38
CA GLU A 795 10.00 -19.15 -39.40
C GLU A 795 11.03 -19.37 -40.49
N GLN A 796 11.76 -18.32 -40.90
CA GLN A 796 12.87 -18.47 -41.86
C GLN A 796 14.03 -19.26 -41.28
N ALA A 797 14.40 -19.02 -39.99
CA ALA A 797 15.49 -19.77 -39.35
C ALA A 797 15.14 -21.23 -39.14
N GLU A 798 13.89 -21.54 -38.75
CA GLU A 798 13.41 -22.95 -38.65
C GLU A 798 13.38 -23.61 -40.01
N GLN A 799 13.00 -22.90 -41.07
CA GLN A 799 13.02 -23.44 -42.41
C GLN A 799 14.44 -23.73 -42.93
N TYR A 800 15.39 -22.79 -42.65
CA TYR A 800 16.82 -23.05 -42.96
C TYR A 800 17.39 -24.22 -42.17
N ASP A 801 17.02 -24.40 -40.90
CA ASP A 801 17.47 -25.52 -40.06
C ASP A 801 16.87 -26.88 -40.54
N LEU A 802 15.62 -26.87 -41.02
CA LEU A 802 14.95 -28.02 -41.60
C LEU A 802 15.57 -28.37 -42.97
N GLU A 803 15.87 -27.39 -43.82
CA GLU A 803 16.55 -27.57 -45.09
C GLU A 803 17.99 -28.09 -44.87
N ALA A 804 18.73 -27.52 -43.91
CA ALA A 804 20.08 -27.99 -43.56
C ALA A 804 20.10 -29.41 -42.97
N LYS A 805 19.07 -29.83 -42.25
CA LYS A 805 18.90 -31.20 -41.75
C LYS A 805 18.48 -32.16 -42.85
N ALA A 806 17.66 -31.72 -43.79
CA ALA A 806 17.29 -32.50 -44.96
C ALA A 806 18.49 -32.74 -45.91
N ASP A 807 19.38 -31.76 -46.06
CA ASP A 807 20.62 -31.86 -46.83
C ASP A 807 21.71 -32.70 -46.14
N ALA A 808 21.61 -32.90 -44.83
CA ALA A 808 22.57 -33.68 -44.04
C ALA A 808 22.23 -35.16 -43.88
N GLU A 809 21.05 -35.64 -44.32
CA GLU A 809 20.73 -37.08 -44.38
C GLU A 809 21.29 -37.69 -45.66
N PRO A 810 22.22 -38.66 -45.59
CA PRO A 810 22.69 -39.34 -46.77
C PRO A 810 21.57 -40.19 -47.37
N LEU A 811 21.38 -40.04 -48.65
CA LEU A 811 20.54 -40.88 -49.55
C LEU A 811 20.73 -42.36 -49.28
N MET A 812 20.01 -42.94 -48.34
CA MET A 812 19.79 -44.40 -48.33
C MET A 812 18.37 -44.68 -48.83
N GLY A 813 18.33 -45.26 -49.99
CA GLY A 813 17.09 -45.59 -50.68
C GLY A 813 16.18 -46.51 -49.89
N SER A 814 14.94 -46.08 -49.73
CA SER A 814 13.78 -47.00 -49.75
C SER A 814 12.59 -46.27 -50.28
N ASN A 815 12.01 -46.74 -51.31
CA ASN A 815 10.72 -46.36 -51.87
C ASN A 815 9.66 -46.49 -50.82
N SER A 816 9.12 -45.35 -50.33
CA SER A 816 7.76 -45.34 -49.88
C SER A 816 7.13 -43.99 -50.28
N MET A 817 6.18 -44.12 -51.26
CA MET A 817 5.21 -43.07 -51.53
C MET A 817 4.49 -42.71 -50.27
N ILE A 818 4.91 -41.61 -49.67
CA ILE A 818 4.04 -40.76 -48.84
C ILE A 818 4.32 -39.34 -49.29
N SER A 819 3.76 -39.09 -50.47
CA SER A 819 3.61 -37.75 -51.00
C SER A 819 2.63 -36.95 -50.18
N GLY A 820 3.03 -35.76 -49.84
CA GLY A 820 2.10 -34.66 -49.82
C GLY A 820 1.19 -34.54 -48.61
N PHE A 821 1.74 -34.47 -47.40
CA PHE A 821 1.14 -33.64 -46.33
C PHE A 821 2.15 -32.59 -45.89
N THR A 822 2.51 -31.71 -46.80
CA THR A 822 2.91 -30.36 -46.40
C THR A 822 1.69 -29.78 -45.72
N ARG A 823 1.65 -29.89 -44.40
CA ARG A 823 0.73 -29.05 -43.60
C ARG A 823 1.06 -27.61 -43.98
N HIS A 824 0.24 -27.01 -44.83
CA HIS A 824 0.09 -25.59 -44.92
C HIS A 824 -0.34 -25.18 -43.53
N MET A 825 0.62 -24.83 -42.67
CA MET A 825 0.29 -23.97 -41.55
C MET A 825 -0.26 -22.68 -42.18
N PRO A 826 -1.46 -22.25 -41.79
CA PRO A 826 -2.00 -21.00 -42.30
C PRO A 826 -0.95 -19.92 -42.01
N SER A 827 -0.49 -19.25 -43.05
CA SER A 827 0.41 -18.10 -42.93
C SER A 827 -0.21 -17.19 -41.86
N LYS A 828 0.47 -17.11 -40.71
CA LYS A 828 -0.02 -16.23 -39.64
C LYS A 828 -0.27 -14.88 -40.29
N SER A 829 -1.45 -14.34 -40.12
CA SER A 829 -1.90 -13.14 -40.78
C SER A 829 -0.79 -12.06 -40.69
N SER A 830 -0.55 -11.31 -41.76
CA SER A 830 0.49 -10.25 -41.83
C SER A 830 0.44 -9.29 -40.63
N TRP A 831 -0.71 -9.25 -39.96
CA TRP A 831 -1.01 -8.51 -38.77
C TRP A 831 -0.22 -9.01 -37.54
N ALA A 832 -0.19 -10.29 -37.29
CA ALA A 832 0.53 -10.89 -36.16
C ALA A 832 2.06 -10.75 -36.29
N ASN A 833 2.56 -10.59 -37.51
CA ASN A 833 4.00 -10.45 -37.78
C ASN A 833 4.51 -9.01 -37.65
N ASN A 834 3.63 -8.00 -37.70
CA ASN A 834 4.06 -6.61 -37.63
C ASN A 834 4.08 -6.09 -36.17
N LEU A 835 5.28 -5.83 -35.64
CA LEU A 835 5.46 -5.31 -34.27
C LEU A 835 4.70 -3.99 -34.02
N LYS A 836 4.65 -3.08 -35.01
CA LYS A 836 3.95 -1.80 -34.86
C LYS A 836 2.45 -2.00 -34.70
N LEU A 837 1.87 -2.95 -35.47
CA LEU A 837 0.45 -3.28 -35.33
C LEU A 837 0.12 -3.98 -34.02
N ARG A 838 1.01 -4.82 -33.48
CA ARG A 838 0.85 -5.40 -32.13
C ARG A 838 0.88 -4.32 -31.07
N MET A 839 1.80 -3.37 -31.15
CA MET A 839 1.86 -2.25 -30.20
C MET A 839 0.61 -1.35 -30.31
N LEU A 840 0.14 -1.08 -31.54
CA LEU A 840 -1.11 -0.36 -31.73
C LEU A 840 -2.31 -1.12 -31.13
N GLY A 841 -2.37 -2.44 -31.29
CA GLY A 841 -3.39 -3.30 -30.68
C GLY A 841 -3.41 -3.21 -29.15
N LEU A 842 -2.23 -3.20 -28.51
CA LEU A 842 -2.12 -3.01 -27.04
C LEU A 842 -2.59 -1.61 -26.60
N LEU A 843 -2.27 -0.57 -27.37
CA LEU A 843 -2.73 0.79 -27.09
C LEU A 843 -4.26 0.92 -27.27
N VAL A 844 -4.82 0.27 -28.29
CA VAL A 844 -6.28 0.22 -28.49
C VAL A 844 -6.97 -0.54 -27.35
N LEU A 845 -6.37 -1.64 -26.87
CA LEU A 845 -6.88 -2.38 -25.71
C LEU A 845 -6.86 -1.50 -24.46
N LEU A 846 -5.77 -0.81 -24.19
CA LEU A 846 -5.66 0.12 -23.06
C LEU A 846 -6.69 1.24 -23.18
N TRP A 847 -6.84 1.81 -24.35
CA TRP A 847 -7.86 2.83 -24.63
C TRP A 847 -9.27 2.29 -24.36
N ALA A 848 -9.60 1.11 -24.87
CA ALA A 848 -10.91 0.51 -24.66
C ALA A 848 -11.18 0.22 -23.17
N LEU A 849 -10.19 -0.29 -22.44
CA LEU A 849 -10.32 -0.51 -20.99
C LEU A 849 -10.59 0.80 -20.24
N ASN A 850 -9.88 1.87 -20.58
CA ASN A 850 -10.06 3.17 -19.92
C ASN A 850 -11.41 3.84 -20.24
N LEU A 851 -12.07 3.50 -21.35
CA LEU A 851 -13.41 4.03 -21.66
C LEU A 851 -14.48 3.48 -20.70
N PHE A 852 -14.27 2.30 -20.13
CA PHE A 852 -15.21 1.61 -19.26
C PHE A 852 -14.75 1.56 -17.80
N TYR A 853 -13.59 2.12 -17.51
CA TYR A 853 -13.00 2.23 -16.19
C TYR A 853 -13.38 3.56 -15.54
#